data_4810116f5c7f3ea9485b811819df7c63
#
_entry.id   4810116f5c7f3ea9485b811819df7c63
#
_cell.length_a   1.000
_cell.length_b   1.000
_cell.length_c   1.000
_cell.angle_alpha   90.00
_cell.angle_beta   90.00
_cell.angle_gamma   90.00
#
_symmetry.space_group_name_H-M   'P 1'
#
loop_
_entity.id
_entity.type
_entity.pdbx_description
1 polymer ?
#
loop_
_entity_poly.entity_id
_entity_poly.type
_entity_poly.pdbx_seq_one_letter_code
_entity_poly.pdbx_strand_id
1 'polypeptide(L)'
;MARARVGRHLWLINAGVAAWVAVALGLPAAARAATATLDTRVAMSDGVTLQATVTGQAPLTPRPVIVEFSPYGRGSGTTYDGPDYNYLLVQIRGTGDSDGQFDALGPRTQQDVVDTLGWACRQAWSDGRLGLNGFSASAITVYNSLYLKLPCVRTAVLRSGTFELYRDLLWPGGVSNAVPGLGVLGLIGSPAAAQAPARAQRNPVSGLDTTIGLTNAGLNGGLEHPTLDQWWMERGYRGDVNHLPILMLDSFFDVESRGAFQAFQALRGDGARLLVVGGHDGAPAGTDDGNGATKAWFDRYLLGARNGIDTRPRVQLLMSDGSREGYLGGDFVRYDAGDWPVPGTRWISLWPSPVSSGTGQSINDGSLVGVRPATTTTQSYAAIPTMPGMSDQPNTAIVGPDGVNQAANAFPLATETTLAEPEALTYTTPPLSADLLSAGPAALDLRVSSTTTETALWAVISDVWPDGSSHPVATGRLLSAYPNIERDRSLTDAQGNVVQPYGDYSAKNDAAPGVERTYQIEFWPIGNRFKSGHRIRLVILGASAASAPSAPAVNSVRLGGPDASQLLLPVLPAQQDANAGALAQPGAAALPGSCTDRRAFTFHLHHPRGERITRVRVLVNHRLVRIVRGRRLTHLTLRRRPLGVFTVTIITHTNRGTRATSTRTYRGCAKTPPRHHFTRSRRRRRS
;
A
#
# COMPACT_ATOMS: atom_id res chain seq x y z
N MET A 1 70.39 -17.49 -26.11
CA MET A 1 71.51 -17.86 -25.16
C MET A 1 70.87 -18.24 -23.85
N ALA A 2 70.95 -19.48 -23.61
CA ALA A 2 71.54 -20.30 -22.50
C ALA A 2 70.62 -20.45 -21.30
N ARG A 3 70.05 -21.68 -21.20
CA ARG A 3 70.35 -22.82 -20.34
C ARG A 3 69.80 -22.68 -18.93
N ALA A 4 68.80 -23.44 -18.52
CA ALA A 4 68.69 -24.92 -18.19
C ALA A 4 69.34 -25.27 -16.83
N ARG A 5 68.54 -25.94 -15.97
CA ARG A 5 68.76 -27.21 -15.20
C ARG A 5 67.69 -27.38 -14.13
N VAL A 6 66.79 -28.35 -14.19
CA VAL A 6 66.81 -29.76 -13.89
C VAL A 6 67.19 -30.07 -12.41
N GLY A 7 66.29 -30.71 -11.71
CA GLY A 7 66.46 -31.40 -10.44
C GLY A 7 65.27 -32.32 -10.15
N ARG A 8 65.40 -33.63 -10.53
CA ARG A 8 64.50 -34.72 -10.21
C ARG A 8 64.71 -35.15 -8.76
N HIS A 9 63.66 -35.54 -8.07
CA HIS A 9 63.68 -36.74 -7.19
C HIS A 9 62.32 -37.43 -7.18
N LEU A 10 62.28 -38.65 -7.74
CA LEU A 10 61.29 -39.69 -7.57
C LEU A 10 61.38 -40.27 -6.13
N TRP A 11 60.24 -40.50 -5.52
CA TRP A 11 60.05 -41.67 -4.65
C TRP A 11 58.69 -42.29 -4.93
N LEU A 12 58.77 -43.56 -5.37
CA LEU A 12 57.65 -44.48 -5.54
C LEU A 12 57.26 -45.07 -4.17
N ILE A 13 55.96 -45.08 -3.89
CA ILE A 13 55.38 -46.13 -3.05
C ILE A 13 54.06 -46.58 -3.67
N ASN A 14 54.02 -47.86 -4.00
CA ASN A 14 52.83 -48.63 -4.39
C ASN A 14 51.83 -48.72 -3.26
N ALA A 15 50.54 -48.68 -3.55
CA ALA A 15 49.53 -49.56 -2.95
C ALA A 15 48.13 -49.34 -3.57
N GLY A 16 47.59 -50.42 -4.14
CA GLY A 16 46.20 -50.79 -3.98
C GLY A 16 45.15 -50.08 -4.86
N VAL A 17 44.97 -50.52 -6.08
CA VAL A 17 43.76 -50.32 -6.86
C VAL A 17 42.66 -51.22 -6.25
N ALA A 18 41.75 -50.61 -5.51
CA ALA A 18 40.44 -51.21 -5.24
C ALA A 18 39.42 -50.48 -6.12
N ALA A 19 39.08 -51.11 -7.22
CA ALA A 19 37.99 -50.67 -8.08
C ALA A 19 36.66 -50.90 -7.37
N TRP A 20 36.06 -49.82 -6.86
CA TRP A 20 34.64 -49.78 -6.52
C TRP A 20 33.87 -49.49 -7.79
N VAL A 21 33.28 -50.50 -8.41
CA VAL A 21 32.21 -50.35 -9.39
C VAL A 21 30.98 -49.94 -8.60
N ALA A 22 30.73 -48.63 -8.53
CA ALA A 22 29.44 -48.10 -8.14
C ALA A 22 28.46 -48.39 -9.29
N VAL A 23 27.68 -49.44 -9.14
CA VAL A 23 26.43 -49.60 -9.91
C VAL A 23 25.54 -48.49 -9.48
N ALA A 24 25.54 -47.38 -10.21
CA ALA A 24 24.52 -46.38 -10.15
C ALA A 24 23.22 -47.04 -10.64
N LEU A 25 22.44 -47.58 -9.69
CA LEU A 25 21.03 -47.83 -9.90
C LEU A 25 20.43 -46.45 -10.23
N GLY A 26 20.25 -46.19 -11.53
CA GLY A 26 19.51 -45.09 -12.03
C GLY A 26 18.07 -45.22 -11.51
N LEU A 27 17.80 -44.59 -10.36
CA LEU A 27 16.42 -44.25 -10.01
C LEU A 27 15.92 -43.39 -11.19
N PRO A 28 14.84 -43.78 -11.86
CA PRO A 28 14.28 -42.91 -12.88
C PRO A 28 14.00 -41.57 -12.21
N ALA A 29 14.65 -40.49 -12.67
CA ALA A 29 14.22 -39.15 -12.35
C ALA A 29 12.72 -39.17 -12.61
N ALA A 30 11.91 -38.89 -11.59
CA ALA A 30 10.46 -38.83 -11.74
C ALA A 30 10.18 -37.90 -12.90
N ALA A 31 9.80 -38.47 -14.04
CA ALA A 31 9.51 -37.69 -15.24
C ALA A 31 8.43 -36.68 -14.84
N ARG A 32 8.80 -35.40 -14.81
CA ARG A 32 7.84 -34.34 -14.55
C ARG A 32 6.74 -34.52 -15.59
N ALA A 33 5.52 -34.76 -15.13
CA ALA A 33 4.41 -35.01 -16.05
C ALA A 33 4.31 -33.84 -17.04
N ALA A 34 4.18 -34.15 -18.31
CA ALA A 34 4.09 -33.14 -19.37
C ALA A 34 2.84 -32.28 -19.13
N THR A 35 2.98 -30.97 -19.26
CA THR A 35 1.86 -30.02 -19.20
C THR A 35 1.13 -30.03 -20.54
N ALA A 36 -0.20 -30.16 -20.51
CA ALA A 36 -1.06 -29.96 -21.65
C ALA A 36 -1.66 -28.53 -21.61
N THR A 37 -1.70 -27.90 -22.76
CA THR A 37 -2.35 -26.60 -22.93
C THR A 37 -3.38 -26.69 -24.04
N LEU A 38 -4.59 -26.18 -23.79
CA LEU A 38 -5.70 -26.11 -24.73
C LEU A 38 -6.17 -24.67 -24.84
N ASP A 39 -5.91 -24.03 -25.96
CA ASP A 39 -6.50 -22.75 -26.31
C ASP A 39 -7.90 -22.98 -26.92
N THR A 40 -8.87 -22.24 -26.45
CA THR A 40 -10.27 -22.35 -26.88
C THR A 40 -10.96 -20.99 -26.86
N ARG A 41 -12.09 -20.94 -27.50
CA ARG A 41 -12.97 -19.77 -27.48
C ARG A 41 -14.30 -20.13 -26.85
N VAL A 42 -14.76 -19.31 -25.93
CA VAL A 42 -16.02 -19.50 -25.18
C VAL A 42 -17.03 -18.49 -25.70
N ALA A 43 -18.16 -18.99 -26.22
CA ALA A 43 -19.25 -18.13 -26.67
C ALA A 43 -20.06 -17.63 -25.47
N MET A 44 -20.28 -16.33 -25.43
CA MET A 44 -21.11 -15.66 -24.43
C MET A 44 -22.57 -15.58 -24.90
N SER A 45 -23.48 -15.32 -23.97
CA SER A 45 -24.92 -15.24 -24.24
C SER A 45 -25.32 -14.13 -25.22
N ASP A 46 -24.48 -13.12 -25.42
CA ASP A 46 -24.69 -12.03 -26.39
C ASP A 46 -23.97 -12.25 -27.73
N GLY A 47 -23.39 -13.43 -27.94
CA GLY A 47 -22.66 -13.78 -29.17
C GLY A 47 -21.20 -13.34 -29.23
N VAL A 48 -20.70 -12.58 -28.25
CA VAL A 48 -19.27 -12.29 -28.10
C VAL A 48 -18.52 -13.58 -27.77
N THR A 49 -17.27 -13.71 -28.21
CA THR A 49 -16.43 -14.87 -27.86
C THR A 49 -15.21 -14.43 -27.05
N LEU A 50 -14.96 -15.13 -25.96
CA LEU A 50 -13.80 -14.89 -25.12
C LEU A 50 -12.70 -15.92 -25.42
N GLN A 51 -11.45 -15.45 -25.36
CA GLN A 51 -10.29 -16.33 -25.41
C GLN A 51 -10.06 -16.96 -24.04
N ALA A 52 -9.92 -18.28 -24.03
CA ALA A 52 -9.62 -19.05 -22.84
C ALA A 52 -8.48 -20.02 -23.09
N THR A 53 -7.67 -20.27 -22.07
CA THR A 53 -6.57 -21.22 -22.10
C THR A 53 -6.70 -22.16 -20.90
N VAL A 54 -6.81 -23.43 -21.17
CA VAL A 54 -6.81 -24.49 -20.14
C VAL A 54 -5.41 -25.09 -20.05
N THR A 55 -4.85 -25.12 -18.85
CA THR A 55 -3.55 -25.73 -18.59
C THR A 55 -3.71 -26.80 -17.51
N GLY A 56 -3.08 -27.95 -17.68
CA GLY A 56 -3.12 -29.03 -16.70
C GLY A 56 -2.10 -30.13 -17.03
N GLN A 57 -2.12 -31.21 -16.28
CA GLN A 57 -1.29 -32.37 -16.58
C GLN A 57 -1.81 -33.10 -17.83
N ALA A 58 -0.90 -33.51 -18.73
CA ALA A 58 -1.23 -34.29 -19.90
C ALA A 58 -1.52 -35.77 -19.56
N PRO A 59 -2.56 -36.37 -20.14
CA PRO A 59 -3.65 -35.73 -20.87
C PRO A 59 -4.59 -34.94 -19.94
N LEU A 60 -5.29 -33.91 -20.45
CA LEU A 60 -6.31 -33.22 -19.68
C LEU A 60 -7.44 -34.22 -19.32
N THR A 61 -7.63 -34.43 -18.04
CA THR A 61 -8.65 -35.34 -17.47
C THR A 61 -9.55 -34.56 -16.52
N PRO A 62 -10.73 -35.10 -16.17
CA PRO A 62 -11.63 -34.44 -15.21
C PRO A 62 -10.94 -34.20 -13.87
N ARG A 63 -10.82 -32.91 -13.50
CA ARG A 63 -10.24 -32.42 -12.23
C ARG A 63 -10.99 -31.19 -11.76
N PRO A 64 -10.83 -30.80 -10.48
CA PRO A 64 -11.22 -29.46 -10.06
C PRO A 64 -10.52 -28.40 -10.89
N VAL A 65 -11.21 -27.31 -11.18
CA VAL A 65 -10.69 -26.25 -12.04
C VAL A 65 -10.52 -24.95 -11.25
N ILE A 66 -9.35 -24.37 -11.29
CA ILE A 66 -9.11 -23.02 -10.82
C ILE A 66 -9.31 -22.07 -12.01
N VAL A 67 -10.23 -21.11 -11.86
CA VAL A 67 -10.62 -20.17 -12.92
C VAL A 67 -10.16 -18.77 -12.56
N GLU A 68 -9.50 -18.11 -13.50
CA GLU A 68 -9.12 -16.69 -13.40
C GLU A 68 -9.66 -15.90 -14.61
N PHE A 69 -10.31 -14.77 -14.33
CA PHE A 69 -10.76 -13.80 -15.33
C PHE A 69 -9.78 -12.64 -15.40
N SER A 70 -8.93 -12.60 -16.41
CA SER A 70 -7.81 -11.65 -16.49
C SER A 70 -8.06 -10.56 -17.54
N PRO A 71 -7.90 -9.27 -17.18
CA PRO A 71 -7.88 -8.19 -18.15
C PRO A 71 -6.49 -7.96 -18.75
N TYR A 72 -5.45 -8.65 -18.26
CA TYR A 72 -4.05 -8.38 -18.58
C TYR A 72 -3.54 -9.20 -19.79
N GLY A 73 -4.38 -10.01 -20.39
CA GLY A 73 -3.99 -10.92 -21.46
C GLY A 73 -3.32 -12.21 -20.95
N ARG A 74 -2.51 -12.85 -21.78
CA ARG A 74 -1.80 -14.07 -21.40
C ARG A 74 -0.63 -13.72 -20.47
N GLY A 75 -0.49 -14.49 -19.38
CA GLY A 75 0.67 -14.40 -18.50
C GLY A 75 0.51 -13.48 -17.29
N SER A 76 -0.68 -12.94 -17.03
CA SER A 76 -0.98 -12.30 -15.76
C SER A 76 -1.57 -13.33 -14.81
N GLY A 77 -0.97 -13.62 -13.72
CA GLY A 77 -1.52 -14.47 -12.71
C GLY A 77 -0.70 -15.69 -12.37
N THR A 78 -0.99 -16.24 -11.19
CA THR A 78 -0.37 -17.45 -10.66
C THR A 78 -0.93 -18.66 -11.40
N THR A 79 -0.12 -19.34 -12.15
CA THR A 79 -0.49 -20.59 -12.78
C THR A 79 -0.40 -21.73 -11.76
N TYR A 80 -1.51 -22.44 -11.56
CA TYR A 80 -1.52 -23.67 -10.78
C TYR A 80 -1.41 -24.85 -11.77
N ASP A 81 -0.20 -25.18 -12.15
CA ASP A 81 0.10 -26.27 -13.09
C ASP A 81 0.38 -27.62 -12.40
N GLY A 82 -0.10 -27.76 -11.18
CA GLY A 82 0.05 -28.97 -10.38
C GLY A 82 -0.78 -30.15 -10.93
N PRO A 83 -0.46 -31.38 -10.50
CA PRO A 83 -1.16 -32.59 -10.97
C PRO A 83 -2.62 -32.68 -10.51
N ASP A 84 -3.02 -31.84 -9.56
CA ASP A 84 -4.28 -31.96 -8.84
C ASP A 84 -5.39 -31.10 -9.44
N TYR A 85 -5.06 -30.12 -10.27
CA TYR A 85 -5.96 -29.14 -10.84
C TYR A 85 -5.79 -29.01 -12.34
N ASN A 86 -6.86 -28.56 -13.00
CA ASN A 86 -6.76 -27.84 -14.26
C ASN A 86 -6.94 -26.34 -13.98
N TYR A 87 -6.20 -25.51 -14.70
CA TYR A 87 -6.26 -24.06 -14.58
C TYR A 87 -6.88 -23.48 -15.85
N LEU A 88 -7.92 -22.68 -15.69
CA LEU A 88 -8.60 -21.99 -16.78
C LEU A 88 -8.35 -20.48 -16.65
N LEU A 89 -7.54 -19.94 -17.56
CA LEU A 89 -7.35 -18.50 -17.72
C LEU A 89 -8.29 -17.99 -18.80
N VAL A 90 -9.14 -17.06 -18.46
CA VAL A 90 -10.08 -16.39 -19.37
C VAL A 90 -9.71 -14.94 -19.53
N GLN A 91 -9.47 -14.49 -20.75
CA GLN A 91 -9.29 -13.09 -21.03
C GLN A 91 -10.66 -12.41 -21.11
N ILE A 92 -10.88 -11.37 -20.28
CA ILE A 92 -12.21 -10.71 -20.24
C ILE A 92 -12.48 -9.96 -21.56
N ARG A 93 -13.76 -9.68 -21.80
CA ARG A 93 -14.19 -8.98 -23.04
C ARG A 93 -13.41 -7.71 -23.33
N GLY A 94 -13.09 -7.47 -24.59
CA GLY A 94 -12.36 -6.29 -25.04
C GLY A 94 -10.89 -6.23 -24.64
N THR A 95 -10.35 -7.30 -24.04
CA THR A 95 -8.94 -7.39 -23.64
C THR A 95 -8.27 -8.62 -24.24
N GLY A 96 -6.95 -8.59 -24.34
CA GLY A 96 -6.20 -9.70 -24.92
C GLY A 96 -6.74 -10.09 -26.31
N ASP A 97 -6.97 -11.38 -26.51
CA ASP A 97 -7.54 -11.95 -27.73
C ASP A 97 -9.08 -12.12 -27.68
N SER A 98 -9.74 -11.67 -26.62
CA SER A 98 -11.20 -11.72 -26.47
C SER A 98 -11.88 -10.64 -27.30
N ASP A 99 -13.02 -10.98 -27.89
CA ASP A 99 -13.85 -10.04 -28.63
C ASP A 99 -14.69 -9.14 -27.69
N GLY A 100 -15.46 -8.22 -28.24
CA GLY A 100 -16.34 -7.31 -27.52
C GLY A 100 -15.65 -6.06 -26.98
N GLN A 101 -16.41 -5.25 -26.26
CA GLN A 101 -15.94 -4.00 -25.66
C GLN A 101 -15.64 -4.19 -24.18
N PHE A 102 -14.54 -3.63 -23.70
CA PHE A 102 -14.23 -3.55 -22.27
C PHE A 102 -15.24 -2.62 -21.57
N ASP A 103 -15.99 -3.15 -20.62
CA ASP A 103 -17.06 -2.42 -19.91
C ASP A 103 -16.67 -2.01 -18.49
N ALA A 104 -15.39 -1.87 -18.21
CA ALA A 104 -14.85 -1.51 -16.90
C ALA A 104 -15.36 -2.44 -15.77
N LEU A 105 -15.32 -3.74 -15.99
CA LEU A 105 -15.77 -4.79 -15.05
C LEU A 105 -17.25 -4.66 -14.65
N GLY A 106 -18.04 -4.10 -15.55
CA GLY A 106 -19.46 -3.86 -15.37
C GLY A 106 -20.36 -5.07 -15.66
N PRO A 107 -21.67 -4.84 -15.84
CA PRO A 107 -22.67 -5.92 -15.93
C PRO A 107 -22.41 -6.94 -17.04
N ARG A 108 -21.82 -6.51 -18.17
CA ARG A 108 -21.53 -7.47 -19.26
C ARG A 108 -20.39 -8.41 -18.89
N THR A 109 -19.28 -7.90 -18.33
CA THR A 109 -18.19 -8.73 -17.82
C THR A 109 -18.67 -9.69 -16.73
N GLN A 110 -19.57 -9.23 -15.85
CA GLN A 110 -20.16 -10.06 -14.79
C GLN A 110 -21.02 -11.20 -15.36
N GLN A 111 -21.79 -10.94 -16.42
CA GLN A 111 -22.52 -11.99 -17.10
C GLN A 111 -21.60 -12.98 -17.80
N ASP A 112 -20.50 -12.52 -18.40
CA ASP A 112 -19.49 -13.39 -19.00
C ASP A 112 -18.87 -14.35 -17.98
N VAL A 113 -18.71 -13.92 -16.73
CA VAL A 113 -18.29 -14.81 -15.64
C VAL A 113 -19.26 -15.97 -15.49
N VAL A 114 -20.56 -15.70 -15.43
CA VAL A 114 -21.60 -16.73 -15.30
C VAL A 114 -21.61 -17.68 -16.51
N ASP A 115 -21.57 -17.11 -17.72
CA ASP A 115 -21.59 -17.88 -18.97
C ASP A 115 -20.38 -18.82 -19.06
N THR A 116 -19.20 -18.29 -18.76
CA THR A 116 -17.95 -19.05 -18.77
C THR A 116 -17.93 -20.15 -17.71
N LEU A 117 -18.36 -19.88 -16.48
CA LEU A 117 -18.43 -20.89 -15.42
C LEU A 117 -19.41 -22.01 -15.79
N GLY A 118 -20.57 -21.65 -16.34
CA GLY A 118 -21.55 -22.62 -16.83
C GLY A 118 -20.98 -23.48 -17.97
N TRP A 119 -20.16 -22.91 -18.85
CA TRP A 119 -19.46 -23.65 -19.89
C TRP A 119 -18.38 -24.58 -19.29
N ALA A 120 -17.52 -24.06 -18.41
CA ALA A 120 -16.43 -24.80 -17.81
C ALA A 120 -16.89 -26.01 -16.98
N CYS A 121 -18.03 -25.90 -16.29
CA CYS A 121 -18.65 -26.99 -15.57
C CYS A 121 -18.88 -28.25 -16.42
N ARG A 122 -19.17 -28.09 -17.71
CA ARG A 122 -19.59 -29.15 -18.61
C ARG A 122 -18.47 -29.72 -19.47
N GLN A 123 -17.25 -29.24 -19.29
CA GLN A 123 -16.13 -29.68 -20.10
C GLN A 123 -15.59 -31.05 -19.64
N ALA A 124 -15.09 -31.84 -20.60
CA ALA A 124 -14.56 -33.17 -20.33
C ALA A 124 -13.34 -33.18 -19.38
N TRP A 125 -12.64 -32.08 -19.26
CA TRP A 125 -11.51 -31.89 -18.34
C TRP A 125 -11.94 -31.33 -16.96
N SER A 126 -13.20 -30.99 -16.77
CA SER A 126 -13.73 -30.47 -15.49
C SER A 126 -14.50 -31.59 -14.76
N ASP A 127 -14.28 -31.71 -13.47
CA ASP A 127 -15.07 -32.59 -12.61
C ASP A 127 -16.31 -31.89 -11.97
N GLY A 128 -16.56 -30.65 -12.39
CA GLY A 128 -17.69 -29.83 -11.92
C GLY A 128 -17.44 -29.12 -10.58
N ARG A 129 -16.21 -29.07 -10.09
CA ARG A 129 -15.81 -28.28 -8.92
C ARG A 129 -14.92 -27.14 -9.36
N LEU A 130 -15.41 -25.90 -9.26
CA LEU A 130 -14.68 -24.70 -9.67
C LEU A 130 -14.26 -23.88 -8.45
N GLY A 131 -13.02 -23.38 -8.48
CA GLY A 131 -12.50 -22.37 -7.56
C GLY A 131 -12.13 -21.10 -8.31
N LEU A 132 -12.48 -19.94 -7.79
CA LEU A 132 -12.11 -18.66 -8.41
C LEU A 132 -10.81 -18.17 -7.85
N ASN A 133 -9.90 -17.74 -8.71
CA ASN A 133 -8.67 -17.07 -8.36
C ASN A 133 -8.69 -15.66 -8.96
N GLY A 134 -8.37 -14.65 -8.17
CA GLY A 134 -8.28 -13.28 -8.66
C GLY A 134 -7.12 -12.53 -8.02
N PHE A 135 -6.49 -11.68 -8.82
CA PHE A 135 -5.48 -10.72 -8.38
C PHE A 135 -5.78 -9.37 -9.02
N SER A 136 -5.83 -8.27 -8.22
CA SER A 136 -6.11 -6.92 -8.69
C SER A 136 -7.43 -6.89 -9.49
N ALA A 137 -7.47 -6.40 -10.70
CA ALA A 137 -8.70 -6.36 -11.52
C ALA A 137 -9.36 -7.73 -11.76
N SER A 138 -8.61 -8.84 -11.72
CA SER A 138 -9.21 -10.18 -11.75
C SER A 138 -10.01 -10.46 -10.46
N ALA A 139 -9.54 -10.01 -9.30
CA ALA A 139 -10.27 -10.13 -8.04
C ALA A 139 -11.53 -9.22 -8.04
N ILE A 140 -11.42 -8.00 -8.55
CA ILE A 140 -12.54 -7.06 -8.70
C ILE A 140 -13.65 -7.67 -9.56
N THR A 141 -13.26 -8.34 -10.65
CA THR A 141 -14.22 -9.05 -11.53
C THR A 141 -15.06 -10.06 -10.73
N VAL A 142 -14.42 -10.81 -9.82
CA VAL A 142 -15.13 -11.76 -8.97
C VAL A 142 -16.01 -11.06 -7.95
N TYR A 143 -15.51 -10.05 -7.22
CA TYR A 143 -16.30 -9.29 -6.24
C TYR A 143 -17.58 -8.71 -6.87
N ASN A 144 -17.45 -8.13 -8.06
CA ASN A 144 -18.57 -7.54 -8.79
C ASN A 144 -19.59 -8.59 -9.27
N SER A 145 -19.21 -9.87 -9.32
CA SER A 145 -20.07 -10.97 -9.80
C SER A 145 -20.74 -11.79 -8.69
N LEU A 146 -20.38 -11.59 -7.41
CA LEU A 146 -20.87 -12.42 -6.30
C LEU A 146 -22.38 -12.39 -6.11
N TYR A 147 -23.06 -11.33 -6.55
CA TYR A 147 -24.53 -11.21 -6.49
C TYR A 147 -25.25 -12.05 -7.54
N LEU A 148 -24.53 -12.61 -8.51
CA LEU A 148 -25.05 -13.53 -9.51
C LEU A 148 -24.87 -14.98 -9.04
N LYS A 149 -25.73 -15.87 -9.50
CA LYS A 149 -25.56 -17.30 -9.26
C LYS A 149 -24.36 -17.80 -10.07
N LEU A 150 -23.30 -18.23 -9.39
CA LEU A 150 -22.07 -18.71 -10.01
C LEU A 150 -22.08 -20.24 -10.12
N PRO A 151 -22.23 -20.81 -11.34
CA PRO A 151 -22.34 -22.26 -11.52
C PRO A 151 -21.09 -23.00 -11.02
N CYS A 152 -21.28 -24.06 -10.25
CA CYS A 152 -20.26 -25.00 -9.79
C CYS A 152 -19.16 -24.44 -8.90
N VAL A 153 -19.18 -23.16 -8.56
CA VAL A 153 -18.18 -22.54 -7.71
C VAL A 153 -18.28 -23.06 -6.29
N ARG A 154 -17.14 -23.40 -5.69
CA ARG A 154 -17.01 -23.93 -4.33
C ARG A 154 -16.30 -22.98 -3.40
N THR A 155 -15.42 -22.15 -3.92
CA THR A 155 -14.60 -21.23 -3.15
C THR A 155 -13.96 -20.16 -4.02
N ALA A 156 -13.41 -19.11 -3.39
CA ALA A 156 -12.59 -18.11 -4.07
C ALA A 156 -11.36 -17.73 -3.24
N VAL A 157 -10.31 -17.31 -3.94
CA VAL A 157 -9.16 -16.61 -3.38
C VAL A 157 -9.00 -15.29 -4.12
N LEU A 158 -9.12 -14.18 -3.40
CA LEU A 158 -9.14 -12.84 -3.96
C LEU A 158 -8.01 -12.03 -3.34
N ARG A 159 -7.07 -11.59 -4.18
CA ARG A 159 -5.83 -10.94 -3.75
C ARG A 159 -5.76 -9.51 -4.29
N SER A 160 -5.37 -8.57 -3.45
CA SER A 160 -5.10 -7.17 -3.82
C SER A 160 -6.16 -6.63 -4.78
N GLY A 161 -7.43 -6.74 -4.38
CA GLY A 161 -8.57 -6.33 -5.21
C GLY A 161 -9.60 -5.56 -4.42
N THR A 162 -10.20 -4.57 -5.04
CA THR A 162 -11.15 -3.73 -4.38
C THR A 162 -12.58 -4.25 -4.44
N PHE A 163 -13.31 -3.95 -3.39
CA PHE A 163 -14.70 -4.28 -3.18
C PHE A 163 -15.67 -3.24 -3.79
N GLU A 164 -15.24 -1.97 -3.87
CA GLU A 164 -15.98 -0.85 -4.45
C GLU A 164 -15.04 0.04 -5.27
N LEU A 165 -15.08 -0.05 -6.59
CA LEU A 165 -14.18 0.71 -7.48
C LEU A 165 -14.18 2.22 -7.22
N TYR A 166 -15.35 2.80 -6.91
CA TYR A 166 -15.47 4.22 -6.63
C TYR A 166 -14.68 4.62 -5.38
N ARG A 167 -15.06 4.05 -4.22
CA ARG A 167 -14.54 4.45 -2.91
C ARG A 167 -13.11 4.00 -2.65
N ASP A 168 -12.73 2.86 -3.24
CA ASP A 168 -11.46 2.21 -2.90
C ASP A 168 -10.32 2.57 -3.86
N LEU A 169 -10.64 2.92 -5.11
CA LEU A 169 -9.62 3.02 -6.14
C LEU A 169 -9.67 4.34 -6.91
N LEU A 170 -10.80 4.67 -7.55
CA LEU A 170 -10.86 5.75 -8.54
C LEU A 170 -11.32 7.09 -7.97
N TRP A 171 -12.19 7.08 -6.96
CA TRP A 171 -12.71 8.30 -6.31
C TRP A 171 -12.72 8.18 -4.77
N PRO A 172 -11.61 7.78 -4.12
CA PRO A 172 -11.61 7.68 -2.65
C PRO A 172 -11.90 9.04 -2.03
N GLY A 173 -12.91 9.07 -1.13
CA GLY A 173 -13.38 10.32 -0.54
C GLY A 173 -14.03 11.29 -1.53
N GLY A 174 -14.46 10.83 -2.72
CA GLY A 174 -14.96 11.69 -3.79
C GLY A 174 -13.87 12.52 -4.50
N VAL A 175 -12.60 12.26 -4.19
CA VAL A 175 -11.45 12.92 -4.83
C VAL A 175 -10.93 12.03 -5.96
N SER A 176 -10.84 12.58 -7.18
CA SER A 176 -10.34 11.83 -8.33
C SER A 176 -8.90 11.33 -8.09
N ASN A 177 -8.68 10.05 -8.29
CA ASN A 177 -7.38 9.40 -8.15
C ASN A 177 -6.83 9.08 -9.55
N ALA A 178 -5.97 9.94 -10.07
CA ALA A 178 -5.49 9.85 -11.46
C ALA A 178 -4.58 8.63 -11.70
N VAL A 179 -3.87 8.19 -10.67
CA VAL A 179 -2.83 7.16 -10.82
C VAL A 179 -3.39 5.78 -11.17
N PRO A 180 -4.42 5.25 -10.49
CA PRO A 180 -5.06 4.02 -10.92
C PRO A 180 -5.71 4.14 -12.31
N GLY A 181 -6.24 5.30 -12.67
CA GLY A 181 -6.75 5.56 -14.02
C GLY A 181 -5.67 5.38 -15.10
N LEU A 182 -4.47 5.91 -14.87
CA LEU A 182 -3.30 5.69 -15.73
C LEU A 182 -2.86 4.22 -15.71
N GLY A 183 -2.98 3.54 -14.56
CA GLY A 183 -2.71 2.10 -14.43
C GLY A 183 -3.65 1.26 -15.30
N VAL A 184 -4.94 1.57 -15.31
CA VAL A 184 -5.91 0.91 -16.21
C VAL A 184 -5.52 1.11 -17.68
N LEU A 185 -5.18 2.33 -18.09
CA LEU A 185 -4.75 2.61 -19.45
C LEU A 185 -3.43 1.90 -19.81
N GLY A 186 -2.47 1.85 -18.90
CA GLY A 186 -1.18 1.21 -19.10
C GLY A 186 -1.24 -0.31 -19.04
N LEU A 187 -1.80 -0.87 -17.99
CA LEU A 187 -1.75 -2.31 -17.70
C LEU A 187 -2.81 -3.11 -18.46
N ILE A 188 -3.96 -2.53 -18.73
CA ILE A 188 -5.06 -3.17 -19.47
C ILE A 188 -5.09 -2.70 -20.93
N GLY A 189 -5.02 -1.39 -21.13
CA GLY A 189 -5.14 -0.78 -22.44
C GLY A 189 -4.00 -1.10 -23.40
N SER A 190 -2.74 -1.06 -22.93
CA SER A 190 -1.60 -1.33 -23.79
C SER A 190 -1.55 -2.76 -24.33
N PRO A 191 -1.72 -3.82 -23.51
CA PRO A 191 -1.82 -5.19 -24.01
C PRO A 191 -3.02 -5.38 -24.96
N ALA A 192 -4.18 -4.81 -24.61
CA ALA A 192 -5.38 -4.89 -25.46
C ALA A 192 -5.18 -4.22 -26.83
N ALA A 193 -4.53 -3.05 -26.88
CA ALA A 193 -4.22 -2.35 -28.09
C ALA A 193 -3.18 -3.11 -28.95
N ALA A 194 -2.16 -3.71 -28.32
CA ALA A 194 -1.17 -4.51 -29.03
C ALA A 194 -1.77 -5.72 -29.76
N GLN A 195 -2.85 -6.28 -29.23
CA GLN A 195 -3.55 -7.45 -29.82
C GLN A 195 -4.74 -7.06 -30.73
N ALA A 196 -5.10 -5.78 -30.82
CA ALA A 196 -6.20 -5.28 -31.64
C ALA A 196 -6.07 -5.67 -33.14
N PRO A 197 -4.88 -5.63 -33.79
CA PRO A 197 -4.76 -6.06 -35.17
C PRO A 197 -5.08 -7.54 -35.43
N ALA A 198 -4.71 -8.43 -34.50
CA ALA A 198 -5.02 -9.86 -34.59
C ALA A 198 -6.52 -10.11 -34.40
N ARG A 199 -7.18 -9.38 -33.48
CA ARG A 199 -8.64 -9.42 -33.34
C ARG A 199 -9.36 -8.91 -34.58
N ALA A 200 -8.91 -7.79 -35.12
CA ALA A 200 -9.51 -7.21 -36.33
C ALA A 200 -9.43 -8.13 -37.57
N GLN A 201 -8.42 -9.00 -37.68
CA GLN A 201 -8.34 -10.02 -38.72
C GLN A 201 -9.43 -11.09 -38.59
N ARG A 202 -9.82 -11.44 -37.36
CA ARG A 202 -10.90 -12.40 -37.08
C ARG A 202 -12.28 -11.75 -37.18
N ASN A 203 -12.39 -10.56 -36.59
CA ASN A 203 -13.62 -9.77 -36.61
C ASN A 203 -13.27 -8.28 -36.73
N PRO A 204 -13.52 -7.65 -37.93
CA PRO A 204 -13.18 -6.25 -38.17
C PRO A 204 -13.74 -5.26 -37.13
N VAL A 205 -14.87 -5.57 -36.51
CA VAL A 205 -15.49 -4.71 -35.49
C VAL A 205 -14.71 -4.76 -34.19
N SER A 206 -14.10 -5.89 -33.84
CA SER A 206 -13.39 -6.08 -32.55
C SER A 206 -12.20 -5.15 -32.36
N GLY A 207 -11.54 -4.70 -33.42
CA GLY A 207 -10.45 -3.73 -33.33
C GLY A 207 -10.93 -2.33 -32.91
N LEU A 208 -12.08 -1.91 -33.43
CA LEU A 208 -12.73 -0.65 -33.05
C LEU A 208 -13.30 -0.72 -31.63
N ASP A 209 -13.94 -1.85 -31.29
CA ASP A 209 -14.51 -2.12 -29.98
C ASP A 209 -13.51 -1.96 -28.85
N THR A 210 -12.27 -2.39 -29.03
CA THR A 210 -11.20 -2.21 -28.01
C THR A 210 -10.94 -0.73 -27.73
N THR A 211 -10.78 0.08 -28.77
CA THR A 211 -10.51 1.51 -28.63
C THR A 211 -11.68 2.21 -27.93
N ILE A 212 -12.90 1.91 -28.37
CA ILE A 212 -14.13 2.48 -27.78
C ILE A 212 -14.26 2.05 -26.32
N GLY A 213 -14.12 0.76 -26.01
CA GLY A 213 -14.26 0.23 -24.67
C GLY A 213 -13.23 0.79 -23.69
N LEU A 214 -11.96 0.91 -24.09
CA LEU A 214 -10.90 1.49 -23.26
C LEU A 214 -11.08 3.01 -23.07
N THR A 215 -11.50 3.72 -24.14
CA THR A 215 -11.82 5.14 -24.05
C THR A 215 -12.99 5.37 -23.11
N ASN A 216 -14.05 4.60 -23.26
CA ASN A 216 -15.23 4.69 -22.39
C ASN A 216 -14.88 4.33 -20.94
N ALA A 217 -14.13 3.27 -20.69
CA ALA A 217 -13.74 2.90 -19.32
C ALA A 217 -12.82 3.94 -18.66
N GLY A 218 -11.86 4.51 -19.40
CA GLY A 218 -10.92 5.48 -18.89
C GLY A 218 -11.49 6.89 -18.78
N LEU A 219 -12.24 7.35 -19.75
CA LEU A 219 -12.81 8.70 -19.77
C LEU A 219 -14.15 8.78 -19.03
N ASN A 220 -15.08 7.86 -19.28
CA ASN A 220 -16.41 7.92 -18.68
C ASN A 220 -16.36 7.63 -17.19
N GLY A 221 -15.60 6.62 -16.77
CA GLY A 221 -15.40 6.35 -15.34
C GLY A 221 -14.70 7.48 -14.59
N GLY A 222 -13.82 8.24 -15.26
CA GLY A 222 -13.05 9.32 -14.67
C GLY A 222 -13.68 10.71 -14.77
N LEU A 223 -14.46 11.00 -15.79
CA LEU A 223 -14.94 12.36 -16.09
C LEU A 223 -16.47 12.48 -16.08
N GLU A 224 -17.18 11.46 -16.58
CA GLU A 224 -18.65 11.52 -16.71
C GLU A 224 -19.39 11.10 -15.44
N HIS A 225 -18.72 10.34 -14.54
CA HIS A 225 -19.29 9.81 -13.30
C HIS A 225 -18.52 10.29 -12.06
N PRO A 226 -18.48 11.63 -11.77
CA PRO A 226 -17.73 12.14 -10.60
C PRO A 226 -18.44 11.85 -9.26
N THR A 227 -19.72 11.47 -9.29
CA THR A 227 -20.51 11.07 -8.13
C THR A 227 -20.72 9.56 -8.13
N LEU A 228 -21.02 8.98 -6.96
CA LEU A 228 -21.40 7.57 -6.85
C LEU A 228 -22.84 7.39 -7.38
N ASP A 229 -22.95 7.18 -8.67
CA ASP A 229 -24.20 6.95 -9.37
C ASP A 229 -24.42 5.46 -9.71
N GLN A 230 -25.48 5.15 -10.46
CA GLN A 230 -25.84 3.81 -10.88
C GLN A 230 -24.68 3.10 -11.63
N TRP A 231 -23.93 3.84 -12.45
CA TRP A 231 -22.80 3.28 -13.20
C TRP A 231 -21.75 2.66 -12.28
N TRP A 232 -21.40 3.35 -11.16
CA TRP A 232 -20.47 2.84 -10.16
C TRP A 232 -21.09 1.74 -9.29
N MET A 233 -22.37 1.88 -8.90
CA MET A 233 -23.07 0.86 -8.11
C MET A 233 -23.12 -0.50 -8.83
N GLU A 234 -23.15 -0.48 -10.15
CA GLU A 234 -23.08 -1.70 -10.98
C GLU A 234 -21.66 -2.30 -11.05
N ARG A 235 -20.64 -1.57 -10.59
CA ARG A 235 -19.22 -1.96 -10.57
C ARG A 235 -18.67 -2.08 -9.15
N GLY A 236 -19.51 -2.45 -8.22
CA GLY A 236 -19.20 -2.72 -6.84
C GLY A 236 -19.92 -3.96 -6.33
N TYR A 237 -19.60 -4.33 -5.12
CA TYR A 237 -20.23 -5.46 -4.46
C TYR A 237 -21.72 -5.20 -4.21
N ARG A 238 -22.57 -6.15 -4.58
CA ARG A 238 -24.02 -6.10 -4.46
C ARG A 238 -24.62 -7.27 -3.65
N GLY A 239 -23.80 -7.95 -2.90
CA GLY A 239 -24.19 -9.12 -2.11
C GLY A 239 -23.52 -10.41 -2.59
N ASP A 240 -23.57 -11.45 -1.77
CA ASP A 240 -23.13 -12.81 -2.11
C ASP A 240 -24.31 -13.80 -1.97
N VAL A 241 -24.85 -14.22 -3.08
CA VAL A 241 -25.93 -15.23 -3.10
C VAL A 241 -25.40 -16.67 -3.10
N ASN A 242 -24.08 -16.84 -3.20
CA ASN A 242 -23.42 -18.15 -3.28
C ASN A 242 -22.97 -18.68 -1.93
N HIS A 243 -22.80 -17.79 -0.93
CA HIS A 243 -22.30 -18.09 0.41
C HIS A 243 -20.95 -18.84 0.37
N LEU A 244 -20.02 -18.33 -0.42
CA LEU A 244 -18.73 -18.96 -0.66
C LEU A 244 -17.77 -18.77 0.52
N PRO A 245 -16.99 -19.83 0.87
CA PRO A 245 -15.76 -19.59 1.63
C PRO A 245 -14.77 -18.81 0.75
N ILE A 246 -14.34 -17.64 1.22
CA ILE A 246 -13.44 -16.74 0.49
C ILE A 246 -12.21 -16.46 1.33
N LEU A 247 -11.02 -16.67 0.76
CA LEU A 247 -9.76 -16.17 1.30
C LEU A 247 -9.43 -14.84 0.63
N MET A 248 -9.39 -13.77 1.43
CA MET A 248 -9.01 -12.44 1.00
C MET A 248 -7.57 -12.19 1.43
N LEU A 249 -6.72 -11.78 0.48
CA LEU A 249 -5.33 -11.40 0.76
C LEU A 249 -5.12 -9.96 0.32
N ASP A 250 -4.56 -9.15 1.20
CA ASP A 250 -4.24 -7.76 0.90
C ASP A 250 -3.12 -7.26 1.81
N SER A 251 -2.75 -6.00 1.69
CA SER A 251 -1.75 -5.34 2.53
C SER A 251 -2.30 -4.04 3.09
N PHE A 252 -1.80 -3.60 4.26
CA PHE A 252 -2.05 -2.24 4.72
C PHE A 252 -1.45 -1.18 3.78
N PHE A 253 -0.54 -1.58 2.91
CA PHE A 253 0.25 -0.72 2.03
C PHE A 253 -0.02 -1.01 0.56
N ASP A 254 -1.28 -1.27 0.22
CA ASP A 254 -1.74 -1.51 -1.13
C ASP A 254 -2.57 -0.32 -1.66
N VAL A 255 -2.64 -0.19 -2.98
CA VAL A 255 -3.48 0.81 -3.65
C VAL A 255 -4.99 0.52 -3.53
N GLU A 256 -5.34 -0.69 -3.10
CA GLU A 256 -6.71 -1.19 -2.99
C GLU A 256 -7.05 -1.69 -1.58
N SER A 257 -6.16 -1.46 -0.59
CA SER A 257 -6.23 -2.06 0.75
C SER A 257 -7.60 -1.91 1.44
N ARG A 258 -8.26 -0.75 1.35
CA ARG A 258 -9.58 -0.53 1.94
C ARG A 258 -10.59 -1.60 1.52
N GLY A 259 -10.56 -2.00 0.24
CA GLY A 259 -11.53 -2.91 -0.35
C GLY A 259 -11.57 -4.28 0.28
N ALA A 260 -10.43 -4.91 0.55
CA ALA A 260 -10.36 -6.23 1.16
C ALA A 260 -10.89 -6.25 2.61
N PHE A 261 -10.60 -5.19 3.38
CA PHE A 261 -11.12 -5.08 4.75
C PHE A 261 -12.63 -4.85 4.77
N GLN A 262 -13.16 -4.04 3.84
CA GLN A 262 -14.60 -3.86 3.66
C GLN A 262 -15.27 -5.15 3.19
N ALA A 263 -14.66 -5.87 2.25
CA ALA A 263 -15.13 -7.15 1.79
C ALA A 263 -15.23 -8.17 2.93
N PHE A 264 -14.20 -8.25 3.78
CA PHE A 264 -14.23 -9.13 4.94
C PHE A 264 -15.36 -8.78 5.90
N GLN A 265 -15.58 -7.49 6.19
CA GLN A 265 -16.67 -7.05 7.07
C GLN A 265 -18.05 -7.44 6.50
N ALA A 266 -18.24 -7.34 5.18
CA ALA A 266 -19.48 -7.70 4.51
C ALA A 266 -19.70 -9.23 4.43
N LEU A 267 -18.64 -9.99 4.21
CA LEU A 267 -18.68 -11.43 3.91
C LEU A 267 -18.31 -12.33 5.10
N ARG A 268 -18.01 -11.76 6.27
CA ARG A 268 -17.51 -12.52 7.44
C ARG A 268 -18.42 -13.62 7.94
N GLY A 269 -19.73 -13.56 7.64
CA GLY A 269 -20.72 -14.60 7.96
C GLY A 269 -20.57 -15.89 7.15
N ASP A 270 -19.95 -15.83 5.98
CA ASP A 270 -19.92 -16.88 4.95
C ASP A 270 -18.61 -17.69 4.90
N GLY A 271 -17.88 -17.75 6.00
CA GLY A 271 -16.60 -18.47 6.03
C GLY A 271 -15.41 -17.69 5.51
N ALA A 272 -15.52 -16.37 5.37
CA ALA A 272 -14.44 -15.48 4.94
C ALA A 272 -13.25 -15.51 5.88
N ARG A 273 -12.07 -15.40 5.31
CA ARG A 273 -10.77 -15.23 5.98
C ARG A 273 -10.04 -14.04 5.38
N LEU A 274 -9.40 -13.26 6.23
CA LEU A 274 -8.55 -12.14 5.83
C LEU A 274 -7.11 -12.43 6.23
N LEU A 275 -6.24 -12.52 5.24
CA LEU A 275 -4.80 -12.62 5.42
C LEU A 275 -4.16 -11.33 4.91
N VAL A 276 -3.66 -10.50 5.81
CA VAL A 276 -2.92 -9.29 5.48
C VAL A 276 -1.45 -9.64 5.32
N VAL A 277 -0.93 -9.42 4.13
CA VAL A 277 0.47 -9.69 3.74
C VAL A 277 1.30 -8.39 3.72
N GLY A 278 2.60 -8.48 3.41
CA GLY A 278 3.51 -7.35 3.52
C GLY A 278 3.37 -6.28 2.44
N GLY A 279 2.82 -6.58 1.27
CA GLY A 279 2.71 -5.64 0.15
C GLY A 279 1.78 -6.11 -0.95
N HIS A 280 1.64 -5.31 -2.01
CA HIS A 280 0.89 -5.68 -3.20
C HIS A 280 1.44 -6.97 -3.81
N ASP A 281 0.56 -7.94 -4.12
CA ASP A 281 0.91 -9.23 -4.71
C ASP A 281 1.89 -10.11 -3.90
N GLY A 282 2.06 -9.84 -2.62
CA GLY A 282 2.84 -10.75 -1.79
C GLY A 282 3.60 -10.10 -0.66
N ALA A 283 4.26 -10.95 0.10
CA ALA A 283 5.09 -10.55 1.20
C ALA A 283 6.55 -10.39 0.74
N PRO A 284 7.35 -9.50 1.36
CA PRO A 284 8.79 -9.53 1.24
C PRO A 284 9.36 -10.92 1.58
N ALA A 285 10.52 -11.24 1.03
CA ALA A 285 11.17 -12.53 1.26
C ALA A 285 11.27 -12.85 2.77
N GLY A 286 10.79 -14.03 3.17
CA GLY A 286 10.82 -14.51 4.56
C GLY A 286 9.52 -14.36 5.34
N THR A 287 8.47 -13.78 4.77
CA THR A 287 7.13 -13.78 5.35
C THR A 287 6.29 -14.95 4.83
N ASP A 288 5.19 -15.28 5.53
CA ASP A 288 4.24 -16.30 5.08
C ASP A 288 3.68 -15.87 3.72
N ASP A 289 4.01 -16.61 2.67
CA ASP A 289 3.63 -16.26 1.33
C ASP A 289 2.12 -16.50 1.12
N GLY A 290 1.47 -15.52 0.53
CA GLY A 290 0.07 -15.67 0.13
C GLY A 290 -0.16 -16.85 -0.82
N ASN A 291 0.87 -17.32 -1.53
CA ASN A 291 0.81 -18.47 -2.44
C ASN A 291 0.65 -19.79 -1.67
N GLY A 292 1.37 -19.99 -0.57
CA GLY A 292 1.19 -21.17 0.29
C GLY A 292 -0.21 -21.23 0.90
N ALA A 293 -0.72 -20.10 1.38
CA ALA A 293 -2.09 -20.00 1.88
C ALA A 293 -3.13 -20.23 0.78
N THR A 294 -2.93 -19.68 -0.41
CA THR A 294 -3.80 -19.85 -1.58
C THR A 294 -3.89 -21.33 -1.99
N LYS A 295 -2.74 -22.00 -2.12
CA LYS A 295 -2.74 -23.44 -2.43
C LYS A 295 -3.46 -24.25 -1.37
N ALA A 296 -3.16 -24.04 -0.10
CA ALA A 296 -3.79 -24.74 1.00
C ALA A 296 -5.32 -24.51 1.03
N TRP A 297 -5.77 -23.31 0.66
CA TRP A 297 -7.19 -22.98 0.56
C TRP A 297 -7.90 -23.76 -0.53
N PHE A 298 -7.36 -23.80 -1.75
CA PHE A 298 -7.91 -24.61 -2.82
C PHE A 298 -7.85 -26.11 -2.52
N ASP A 299 -6.74 -26.61 -1.95
CA ASP A 299 -6.64 -28.02 -1.52
C ASP A 299 -7.75 -28.37 -0.52
N ARG A 300 -8.07 -27.47 0.40
CA ARG A 300 -9.14 -27.69 1.38
C ARG A 300 -10.52 -27.77 0.75
N TYR A 301 -10.88 -26.81 -0.10
CA TYR A 301 -12.25 -26.65 -0.58
C TYR A 301 -12.54 -27.37 -1.92
N LEU A 302 -11.52 -27.68 -2.70
CA LEU A 302 -11.67 -28.40 -3.97
C LEU A 302 -11.26 -29.88 -3.87
N LEU A 303 -10.23 -30.21 -3.09
CA LEU A 303 -9.77 -31.59 -2.93
C LEU A 303 -10.23 -32.23 -1.62
N GLY A 304 -10.76 -31.46 -0.67
CA GLY A 304 -11.16 -31.96 0.65
C GLY A 304 -10.00 -32.22 1.60
N ALA A 305 -8.82 -31.63 1.35
CA ALA A 305 -7.64 -31.82 2.18
C ALA A 305 -7.87 -31.33 3.62
N ARG A 306 -7.39 -32.08 4.59
CA ARG A 306 -7.44 -31.72 6.02
C ARG A 306 -6.15 -31.04 6.44
N ASN A 307 -5.86 -29.87 5.86
CA ASN A 307 -4.61 -29.12 6.06
C ASN A 307 -4.73 -28.01 7.13
N GLY A 308 -5.90 -27.85 7.76
CA GLY A 308 -6.13 -26.92 8.87
C GLY A 308 -6.24 -25.45 8.48
N ILE A 309 -6.22 -25.09 7.18
CA ILE A 309 -6.33 -23.69 6.73
C ILE A 309 -7.66 -23.04 7.17
N ASP A 310 -8.72 -23.79 7.17
CA ASP A 310 -10.06 -23.37 7.58
C ASP A 310 -10.24 -23.23 9.10
N THR A 311 -9.29 -23.72 9.90
CA THR A 311 -9.28 -23.58 11.36
C THR A 311 -8.30 -22.52 11.87
N ARG A 312 -7.50 -21.90 11.00
CA ARG A 312 -6.65 -20.76 11.35
C ARG A 312 -7.50 -19.57 11.84
N PRO A 313 -6.93 -18.62 12.58
CA PRO A 313 -7.62 -17.38 12.90
C PRO A 313 -8.24 -16.73 11.65
N ARG A 314 -9.44 -16.17 11.81
CA ARG A 314 -10.16 -15.59 10.67
C ARG A 314 -9.47 -14.37 10.08
N VAL A 315 -8.71 -13.67 10.91
CA VAL A 315 -7.92 -12.49 10.56
C VAL A 315 -6.48 -12.70 10.98
N GLN A 316 -5.58 -12.60 10.04
CA GLN A 316 -4.15 -12.70 10.28
C GLN A 316 -3.49 -11.43 9.72
N LEU A 317 -2.90 -10.61 10.58
CA LEU A 317 -2.33 -9.33 10.19
C LEU A 317 -0.81 -9.40 10.20
N LEU A 318 -0.17 -8.92 9.15
CA LEU A 318 1.24 -8.55 9.12
C LEU A 318 1.34 -7.03 9.10
N MET A 319 1.69 -6.44 10.22
CA MET A 319 1.81 -5.00 10.40
C MET A 319 3.28 -4.57 10.28
N SER A 320 3.52 -3.34 9.83
CA SER A 320 4.86 -2.76 9.88
C SER A 320 5.43 -2.79 11.32
N ASP A 321 6.71 -3.15 11.44
CA ASP A 321 7.43 -3.09 12.71
C ASP A 321 7.87 -1.65 13.09
N GLY A 322 7.50 -0.64 12.29
CA GLY A 322 7.91 0.76 12.47
C GLY A 322 9.37 1.02 12.08
N SER A 323 9.97 0.22 11.19
CA SER A 323 11.29 0.47 10.65
C SER A 323 11.42 0.02 9.18
N ARG A 324 12.28 0.72 8.44
CA ARG A 324 12.57 0.35 7.05
C ARG A 324 13.26 -0.99 6.94
N GLU A 325 14.22 -1.21 7.82
CA GLU A 325 15.02 -2.42 7.85
C GLU A 325 14.14 -3.65 8.13
N GLY A 326 13.21 -3.55 9.08
CA GLY A 326 12.26 -4.59 9.40
C GLY A 326 11.32 -4.89 8.24
N TYR A 327 10.75 -3.85 7.64
CA TYR A 327 9.87 -4.01 6.48
C TYR A 327 10.57 -4.72 5.31
N LEU A 328 11.76 -4.26 4.92
CA LEU A 328 12.53 -4.84 3.81
C LEU A 328 13.10 -6.22 4.14
N GLY A 329 13.30 -6.52 5.43
CA GLY A 329 13.77 -7.82 5.93
C GLY A 329 12.66 -8.85 6.13
N GLY A 330 11.39 -8.43 6.05
CA GLY A 330 10.25 -9.29 6.34
C GLY A 330 9.95 -9.44 7.85
N ASP A 331 10.50 -8.55 8.67
CA ASP A 331 10.29 -8.54 10.13
C ASP A 331 8.97 -7.82 10.48
N PHE A 332 7.85 -8.39 10.07
CA PHE A 332 6.53 -7.87 10.39
C PHE A 332 6.08 -8.25 11.80
N VAL A 333 5.25 -7.40 12.38
CA VAL A 333 4.49 -7.74 13.59
C VAL A 333 3.27 -8.54 13.19
N ARG A 334 3.27 -9.84 13.50
CA ARG A 334 2.10 -10.70 13.30
C ARG A 334 1.08 -10.50 14.43
N TYR A 335 -0.18 -10.38 14.06
CA TYR A 335 -1.30 -10.36 14.98
C TYR A 335 -2.47 -11.18 14.45
N ASP A 336 -2.89 -12.19 15.21
CA ASP A 336 -3.98 -13.09 14.85
C ASP A 336 -5.25 -12.72 15.63
N ALA A 337 -6.39 -12.60 14.94
CA ALA A 337 -7.67 -12.20 15.54
C ALA A 337 -8.86 -13.01 15.00
N GLY A 338 -9.95 -12.97 15.73
CA GLY A 338 -11.21 -13.62 15.35
C GLY A 338 -12.06 -12.80 14.39
N ASP A 339 -11.84 -11.48 14.31
CA ASP A 339 -12.64 -10.57 13.49
C ASP A 339 -11.85 -9.29 13.14
N TRP A 340 -12.41 -8.48 12.24
CA TRP A 340 -11.92 -7.14 11.88
C TRP A 340 -13.08 -6.12 11.95
N PRO A 341 -12.89 -4.97 12.60
CA PRO A 341 -11.69 -4.61 13.39
C PRO A 341 -11.42 -5.61 14.52
N VAL A 342 -10.17 -5.68 14.97
CA VAL A 342 -9.76 -6.62 16.02
C VAL A 342 -10.63 -6.44 17.27
N PRO A 343 -11.27 -7.50 17.79
CA PRO A 343 -12.10 -7.39 18.99
C PRO A 343 -11.34 -6.80 20.18
N GLY A 344 -11.96 -5.84 20.87
CA GLY A 344 -11.34 -5.14 22.00
C GLY A 344 -10.42 -3.97 21.59
N THR A 345 -10.28 -3.66 20.30
CA THR A 345 -9.65 -2.40 19.86
C THR A 345 -10.35 -1.21 20.51
N ARG A 346 -9.59 -0.26 21.03
CA ARG A 346 -10.09 1.04 21.50
C ARG A 346 -9.58 2.14 20.59
N TRP A 347 -10.40 3.15 20.37
CA TRP A 347 -10.00 4.36 19.65
C TRP A 347 -9.63 5.44 20.66
N ILE A 348 -8.37 5.87 20.61
CA ILE A 348 -7.93 7.02 21.39
C ILE A 348 -8.21 8.30 20.61
N SER A 349 -8.75 9.30 21.31
CA SER A 349 -8.95 10.63 20.76
C SER A 349 -7.68 11.46 20.91
N LEU A 350 -7.20 12.01 19.80
CA LEU A 350 -6.06 12.92 19.76
C LEU A 350 -6.52 14.24 19.13
N TRP A 351 -6.28 15.33 19.83
CA TRP A 351 -6.73 16.67 19.42
C TRP A 351 -5.56 17.52 18.92
N PRO A 352 -5.68 18.14 17.74
CA PRO A 352 -4.76 19.17 17.29
C PRO A 352 -4.76 20.36 18.24
N SER A 353 -3.56 20.86 18.56
CA SER A 353 -3.33 22.02 19.44
C SER A 353 -2.36 22.99 18.74
N PRO A 354 -2.57 24.31 18.86
CA PRO A 354 -1.69 25.30 18.26
C PRO A 354 -0.33 25.45 18.95
N VAL A 355 -0.12 24.74 20.07
CA VAL A 355 1.17 24.73 20.78
C VAL A 355 2.19 23.98 19.91
N SER A 356 3.26 24.67 19.47
CA SER A 356 4.27 24.07 18.62
C SER A 356 4.88 22.81 19.21
N SER A 357 5.01 21.77 18.41
CA SER A 357 5.73 20.55 18.77
C SER A 357 7.25 20.70 18.67
N GLY A 358 7.72 21.68 17.92
CA GLY A 358 9.12 21.91 17.61
C GLY A 358 9.77 20.84 16.73
N THR A 359 8.96 19.98 16.09
CA THR A 359 9.44 18.84 15.31
C THR A 359 9.05 18.86 13.84
N GLY A 360 8.00 19.60 13.47
CA GLY A 360 7.54 19.77 12.09
C GLY A 360 8.31 20.87 11.35
N GLN A 361 8.33 20.80 10.02
CA GLN A 361 8.85 21.87 9.15
C GLN A 361 7.78 22.90 8.76
N SER A 362 6.52 22.62 9.11
CA SER A 362 5.41 23.51 8.90
C SER A 362 5.58 24.83 9.64
N ILE A 363 5.18 25.93 9.01
CA ILE A 363 5.04 27.24 9.70
C ILE A 363 3.91 27.20 10.73
N ASN A 364 2.99 26.24 10.61
CA ASN A 364 1.89 25.96 11.52
C ASN A 364 2.14 24.64 12.27
N ASP A 365 3.36 24.37 12.71
CA ASP A 365 3.69 23.21 13.53
C ASP A 365 2.98 23.30 14.88
N GLY A 366 2.12 22.33 15.16
CA GLY A 366 1.35 22.19 16.38
C GLY A 366 1.62 20.87 17.11
N SER A 367 0.98 20.70 18.25
CA SER A 367 1.03 19.45 19.03
C SER A 367 -0.23 18.63 18.80
N LEU A 368 -0.11 17.30 18.85
CA LEU A 368 -1.20 16.36 18.89
C LEU A 368 -1.33 15.82 20.31
N VAL A 369 -2.46 16.03 20.98
CA VAL A 369 -2.59 15.81 22.42
C VAL A 369 -3.79 14.93 22.78
N GLY A 370 -3.67 14.12 23.82
CA GLY A 370 -4.73 13.24 24.31
C GLY A 370 -5.76 13.94 25.24
N VAL A 371 -5.63 15.27 25.44
CA VAL A 371 -6.60 16.08 26.21
C VAL A 371 -7.05 17.23 25.31
N ARG A 372 -8.37 17.36 25.15
CA ARG A 372 -8.95 18.40 24.30
C ARG A 372 -8.59 19.80 24.78
N PRO A 373 -7.96 20.65 23.95
CA PRO A 373 -7.68 22.03 24.30
C PRO A 373 -8.98 22.80 24.59
N ALA A 374 -9.01 23.54 25.71
CA ALA A 374 -10.22 24.27 26.12
C ALA A 374 -10.50 25.50 25.25
N THR A 375 -9.43 26.17 24.78
CA THR A 375 -9.55 27.42 23.99
C THR A 375 -9.74 27.11 22.52
N THR A 376 -10.78 27.67 21.91
CA THR A 376 -11.00 27.61 20.47
C THR A 376 -10.01 28.52 19.75
N THR A 377 -9.30 27.98 18.78
CA THR A 377 -8.40 28.71 17.88
C THR A 377 -8.57 28.21 16.45
N THR A 378 -7.98 28.90 15.50
CA THR A 378 -8.01 28.51 14.08
C THR A 378 -6.60 28.59 13.50
N GLN A 379 -6.22 27.58 12.73
CA GLN A 379 -5.02 27.59 11.89
C GLN A 379 -5.41 27.38 10.43
N SER A 380 -4.71 28.06 9.53
CA SER A 380 -5.03 28.04 8.10
C SER A 380 -3.83 27.56 7.28
N TYR A 381 -4.13 26.93 6.14
CA TYR A 381 -3.16 26.52 5.14
C TYR A 381 -3.68 26.82 3.72
N ALA A 382 -2.75 26.97 2.80
CA ALA A 382 -3.08 27.13 1.39
C ALA A 382 -3.22 25.76 0.73
N ALA A 383 -4.39 25.45 0.19
CA ALA A 383 -4.64 24.31 -0.65
C ALA A 383 -4.30 24.69 -2.09
N ILE A 384 -3.09 24.36 -2.55
CA ILE A 384 -2.60 24.69 -3.88
C ILE A 384 -2.55 23.42 -4.73
N PRO A 385 -3.34 23.30 -5.80
CA PRO A 385 -3.48 22.06 -6.57
C PRO A 385 -2.26 21.68 -7.42
N THR A 386 -1.27 22.55 -7.54
CA THR A 386 -0.10 22.36 -8.41
C THR A 386 1.17 21.97 -7.67
N MET A 387 1.05 21.56 -6.42
CA MET A 387 2.20 21.19 -5.61
C MET A 387 2.95 19.99 -6.17
N PRO A 388 4.27 20.12 -6.41
CA PRO A 388 5.03 19.04 -6.99
C PRO A 388 5.20 17.87 -6.01
N GLY A 389 4.77 16.72 -6.46
CA GLY A 389 5.40 15.47 -6.19
C GLY A 389 5.59 15.05 -4.75
N MET A 390 4.50 14.94 -4.02
CA MET A 390 4.54 14.24 -2.78
C MET A 390 3.72 12.97 -2.86
N SER A 391 4.39 11.89 -2.57
CA SER A 391 3.70 10.69 -2.18
C SER A 391 3.28 10.86 -0.72
N ASP A 392 2.17 11.54 -0.53
CA ASP A 392 1.43 11.62 0.72
C ASP A 392 0.64 10.33 0.98
N GLN A 393 0.67 9.40 0.02
CA GLN A 393 -0.10 8.18 0.05
C GLN A 393 0.79 6.99 0.34
N PRO A 394 0.64 6.36 1.50
CA PRO A 394 1.28 5.08 1.78
C PRO A 394 0.87 3.98 0.79
N ASN A 395 -0.21 4.17 0.07
CA ASN A 395 -0.87 3.19 -0.78
C ASN A 395 -0.73 3.45 -2.28
N THR A 396 -0.01 4.47 -2.71
CA THR A 396 0.28 4.71 -4.13
C THR A 396 1.65 4.19 -4.51
N ALA A 397 1.87 2.93 -4.33
CA ALA A 397 3.01 2.29 -4.96
C ALA A 397 2.76 2.19 -6.45
N ILE A 398 3.28 3.10 -7.24
CA ILE A 398 3.12 3.02 -8.66
C ILE A 398 4.44 3.19 -9.36
N VAL A 399 4.78 2.12 -10.06
CA VAL A 399 5.71 2.04 -11.18
C VAL A 399 7.04 2.76 -10.92
N GLY A 400 7.92 2.10 -10.19
CA GLY A 400 9.36 2.35 -10.30
C GLY A 400 9.91 1.74 -11.59
N PRO A 401 11.12 2.11 -12.01
CA PRO A 401 11.76 1.57 -13.22
C PRO A 401 11.96 0.04 -13.20
N ASP A 402 11.79 -0.57 -12.04
CA ASP A 402 12.00 -2.01 -11.81
C ASP A 402 10.69 -2.80 -11.65
N GLY A 403 9.53 -2.15 -11.92
CA GLY A 403 8.21 -2.77 -11.85
C GLY A 403 7.45 -2.53 -10.54
N VAL A 404 6.16 -2.85 -10.57
CA VAL A 404 5.19 -2.61 -9.50
C VAL A 404 5.62 -3.17 -8.15
N ASN A 405 6.25 -4.34 -8.13
CA ASN A 405 6.59 -5.06 -6.89
C ASN A 405 7.72 -4.42 -6.08
N GLN A 406 8.67 -3.73 -6.71
CA GLN A 406 9.74 -3.07 -5.96
C GLN A 406 9.28 -1.75 -5.35
N ALA A 407 8.44 -1.00 -6.04
CA ALA A 407 7.83 0.20 -5.51
C ALA A 407 6.90 -0.13 -4.33
N ALA A 408 6.07 -1.16 -4.45
CA ALA A 408 5.20 -1.65 -3.38
C ALA A 408 6.00 -2.12 -2.16
N ASN A 409 7.11 -2.81 -2.35
CA ASN A 409 7.98 -3.28 -1.27
C ASN A 409 8.83 -2.19 -0.61
N ALA A 410 9.05 -1.05 -1.27
CA ALA A 410 9.78 0.09 -0.70
C ALA A 410 8.88 1.04 0.09
N PHE A 411 7.60 0.93 -0.08
CA PHE A 411 6.56 1.79 0.46
C PHE A 411 6.04 1.19 1.81
N PRO A 412 5.66 1.92 2.82
CA PRO A 412 5.60 3.38 2.98
C PRO A 412 6.91 4.02 3.45
N LEU A 413 7.92 3.24 3.67
CA LEU A 413 9.14 3.63 4.40
C LEU A 413 10.17 4.32 3.50
N ALA A 414 9.94 4.33 2.17
CA ALA A 414 10.77 5.05 1.21
C ALA A 414 10.36 6.51 1.02
N THR A 415 9.13 6.86 1.38
CA THR A 415 8.60 8.22 1.26
C THR A 415 8.62 8.93 2.60
N GLU A 416 8.81 10.23 2.56
CA GLU A 416 8.77 11.11 3.72
C GLU A 416 7.80 12.26 3.46
N THR A 417 6.94 12.56 4.42
CA THR A 417 6.03 13.71 4.36
C THR A 417 6.74 15.05 4.62
N THR A 418 8.00 15.03 4.99
CA THR A 418 8.80 16.20 5.39
C THR A 418 8.85 17.30 4.31
N LEU A 419 8.76 16.91 3.02
CA LEU A 419 8.77 17.90 1.93
C LEU A 419 7.45 18.65 1.77
N ALA A 420 6.29 18.09 2.23
CA ALA A 420 5.00 18.75 2.21
C ALA A 420 4.73 19.58 3.45
N GLU A 421 5.41 19.27 4.53
CA GLU A 421 5.15 19.92 5.82
C GLU A 421 5.20 21.46 5.77
N PRO A 422 6.08 22.13 4.99
CA PRO A 422 6.10 23.59 4.92
C PRO A 422 4.75 24.23 4.54
N GLU A 423 3.93 23.52 3.79
CA GLU A 423 2.67 24.04 3.24
C GLU A 423 1.43 23.41 3.91
N ALA A 424 1.65 22.41 4.79
CA ALA A 424 0.61 21.71 5.53
C ALA A 424 0.44 22.26 6.95
N LEU A 425 -0.64 21.86 7.62
CA LEU A 425 -0.72 21.88 9.08
C LEU A 425 -0.12 20.56 9.58
N THR A 426 0.76 20.65 10.58
CA THR A 426 1.33 19.45 11.23
C THR A 426 1.03 19.47 12.72
N TYR A 427 0.60 18.34 13.25
CA TYR A 427 0.34 18.16 14.69
C TYR A 427 1.04 16.89 15.16
N THR A 428 1.94 17.01 16.13
CA THR A 428 2.82 15.91 16.53
C THR A 428 2.72 15.63 18.02
N THR A 429 2.61 14.35 18.40
CA THR A 429 2.63 13.94 19.81
C THR A 429 4.01 14.13 20.44
N PRO A 430 4.12 14.15 21.78
CA PRO A 430 5.37 13.84 22.46
C PRO A 430 5.94 12.48 22.03
N PRO A 431 7.23 12.20 22.29
CA PRO A 431 7.76 10.85 22.08
C PRO A 431 6.95 9.83 22.89
N LEU A 432 6.61 8.72 22.25
CA LEU A 432 5.94 7.62 22.93
C LEU A 432 6.87 7.03 24.01
N SER A 433 6.33 6.72 25.16
CA SER A 433 7.06 6.12 26.27
C SER A 433 7.24 4.60 26.11
N ALA A 434 6.38 3.97 25.33
CA ALA A 434 6.39 2.56 25.01
C ALA A 434 5.93 2.36 23.56
N ASP A 435 6.20 1.18 23.01
CA ASP A 435 5.65 0.79 21.70
C ASP A 435 4.12 0.87 21.69
N LEU A 436 3.53 1.28 20.59
CA LEU A 436 2.08 1.33 20.40
C LEU A 436 1.72 0.57 19.13
N LEU A 437 0.95 -0.51 19.25
CA LEU A 437 0.41 -1.25 18.13
C LEU A 437 -0.93 -0.64 17.73
N SER A 438 -0.99 -0.12 16.52
CA SER A 438 -2.18 0.46 15.92
C SER A 438 -2.62 -0.39 14.74
N ALA A 439 -3.79 -1.01 14.83
CA ALA A 439 -4.41 -1.72 13.71
C ALA A 439 -5.93 -1.55 13.76
N GLY A 440 -6.47 -1.04 12.66
CA GLY A 440 -7.91 -0.78 12.56
C GLY A 440 -8.24 0.33 11.57
N PRO A 441 -9.52 0.60 11.36
CA PRO A 441 -9.96 1.85 10.72
C PRO A 441 -9.65 3.03 11.63
N ALA A 442 -9.34 4.19 11.04
CA ALA A 442 -9.14 5.46 11.74
C ALA A 442 -9.99 6.55 11.09
N ALA A 443 -10.34 7.57 11.85
CA ALA A 443 -11.14 8.68 11.36
C ALA A 443 -10.61 10.03 11.86
N LEU A 444 -10.81 11.07 11.06
CA LEU A 444 -10.57 12.45 11.44
C LEU A 444 -11.88 13.24 11.34
N ASP A 445 -12.39 13.67 12.48
CA ASP A 445 -13.42 14.71 12.51
C ASP A 445 -12.72 16.06 12.29
N LEU A 446 -12.91 16.66 11.13
CA LEU A 446 -12.24 17.89 10.75
C LEU A 446 -13.26 19.03 10.63
N ARG A 447 -13.13 20.05 11.47
CA ARG A 447 -13.90 21.28 11.35
C ARG A 447 -13.14 22.29 10.51
N VAL A 448 -13.69 22.60 9.33
CA VAL A 448 -12.99 23.47 8.38
C VAL A 448 -13.97 24.41 7.65
N SER A 449 -13.51 25.63 7.39
CA SER A 449 -14.07 26.54 6.40
C SER A 449 -13.06 26.77 5.29
N SER A 450 -13.57 27.01 4.05
CA SER A 450 -12.74 27.26 2.87
C SER A 450 -13.10 28.57 2.21
N THR A 451 -12.16 29.17 1.49
CA THR A 451 -12.43 30.36 0.63
C THR A 451 -13.12 29.99 -0.68
N THR A 452 -13.30 28.70 -0.97
CA THR A 452 -13.99 28.18 -2.15
C THR A 452 -15.20 27.35 -1.74
N THR A 453 -16.10 27.09 -2.69
CA THR A 453 -17.26 26.21 -2.46
C THR A 453 -16.85 24.76 -2.33
N GLU A 454 -15.78 24.35 -3.00
CA GLU A 454 -15.24 22.99 -3.01
C GLU A 454 -13.72 23.01 -2.83
N THR A 455 -13.19 22.12 -2.00
CA THR A 455 -11.74 21.91 -1.80
C THR A 455 -11.47 20.47 -1.43
N ALA A 456 -10.31 19.94 -1.83
CA ALA A 456 -9.86 18.62 -1.39
C ALA A 456 -9.23 18.71 -0.01
N LEU A 457 -9.67 17.86 0.90
CA LEU A 457 -9.15 17.72 2.26
C LEU A 457 -8.33 16.43 2.33
N TRP A 458 -7.06 16.55 2.64
CA TRP A 458 -6.13 15.43 2.77
C TRP A 458 -5.59 15.37 4.19
N ALA A 459 -5.49 14.17 4.70
CA ALA A 459 -4.91 13.91 6.00
C ALA A 459 -3.98 12.70 5.93
N VAL A 460 -2.81 12.80 6.56
CA VAL A 460 -1.83 11.71 6.65
C VAL A 460 -1.49 11.47 8.10
N ILE A 461 -1.57 10.20 8.53
CA ILE A 461 -0.99 9.75 9.79
C ILE A 461 0.43 9.28 9.48
N SER A 462 1.42 9.86 10.16
CA SER A 462 2.82 9.50 9.97
C SER A 462 3.46 9.01 11.25
N ASP A 463 4.40 8.10 11.10
CA ASP A 463 5.34 7.68 12.13
C ASP A 463 6.60 8.56 12.04
N VAL A 464 6.81 9.42 13.04
CA VAL A 464 7.99 10.29 13.11
C VAL A 464 9.07 9.60 13.93
N TRP A 465 10.16 9.29 13.26
CA TRP A 465 11.27 8.58 13.86
C TRP A 465 12.18 9.50 14.68
N PRO A 466 13.01 8.95 15.58
CA PRO A 466 13.88 9.77 16.43
C PRO A 466 14.91 10.63 15.67
N ASP A 467 15.17 10.35 14.39
CA ASP A 467 16.02 11.19 13.53
C ASP A 467 15.27 12.38 12.91
N GLY A 468 13.97 12.48 13.15
CA GLY A 468 13.09 13.54 12.68
C GLY A 468 12.44 13.27 11.32
N SER A 469 12.73 12.12 10.68
CA SER A 469 12.06 11.72 9.45
C SER A 469 10.59 11.34 9.74
N SER A 470 9.69 11.64 8.82
CA SER A 470 8.25 11.47 8.99
C SER A 470 7.73 10.54 7.89
N HIS A 471 7.32 9.33 8.29
CA HIS A 471 6.94 8.26 7.39
C HIS A 471 5.44 8.04 7.38
N PRO A 472 4.75 8.13 6.22
CA PRO A 472 3.32 7.97 6.15
C PRO A 472 2.91 6.53 6.48
N VAL A 473 1.88 6.38 7.29
CA VAL A 473 1.32 5.09 7.73
C VAL A 473 -0.09 4.87 7.18
N ALA A 474 -0.91 5.90 7.16
CA ALA A 474 -2.25 5.86 6.60
C ALA A 474 -2.65 7.22 6.03
N THR A 475 -3.47 7.21 4.99
CA THR A 475 -3.98 8.40 4.31
C THR A 475 -5.49 8.41 4.33
N GLY A 476 -6.07 9.57 4.59
CA GLY A 476 -7.48 9.86 4.43
C GLY A 476 -7.68 11.06 3.49
N ARG A 477 -8.76 11.05 2.75
CA ARG A 477 -9.10 12.16 1.85
C ARG A 477 -10.60 12.33 1.74
N LEU A 478 -11.04 13.56 1.49
CA LEU A 478 -12.44 13.88 1.27
C LEU A 478 -12.55 15.16 0.42
N LEU A 479 -13.38 15.11 -0.60
CA LEU A 479 -13.82 16.33 -1.28
C LEU A 479 -14.89 17.02 -0.42
N SER A 480 -14.70 18.28 -0.12
CA SER A 480 -15.58 19.02 0.80
C SER A 480 -17.05 19.14 0.31
N ALA A 481 -17.29 18.83 -0.96
CA ALA A 481 -18.63 18.69 -1.50
C ALA A 481 -19.40 17.47 -0.97
N TYR A 482 -18.76 16.55 -0.24
CA TYR A 482 -19.39 15.35 0.30
C TYR A 482 -19.28 15.29 1.84
N PRO A 483 -20.00 16.18 2.58
CA PRO A 483 -19.93 16.23 4.03
C PRO A 483 -20.70 15.10 4.73
N ASN A 484 -21.55 14.38 4.00
CA ASN A 484 -22.49 13.41 4.57
C ASN A 484 -21.89 12.00 4.65
N ILE A 485 -22.35 11.23 5.63
CA ILE A 485 -22.04 9.81 5.77
C ILE A 485 -23.32 8.98 5.91
N GLU A 486 -23.27 7.72 5.49
CA GLU A 486 -24.28 6.72 5.73
C GLU A 486 -24.05 6.13 7.15
N ARG A 487 -24.79 6.59 8.14
CA ARG A 487 -24.54 6.26 9.56
C ARG A 487 -24.72 4.79 9.89
N ASP A 488 -25.68 4.14 9.28
CA ASP A 488 -26.01 2.71 9.43
C ASP A 488 -24.96 1.78 8.81
N ARG A 489 -24.14 2.31 7.89
CA ARG A 489 -23.00 1.61 7.30
C ARG A 489 -21.66 2.03 7.95
N SER A 490 -21.67 3.08 8.74
CA SER A 490 -20.50 3.57 9.46
C SER A 490 -20.26 2.78 10.73
N LEU A 491 -18.99 2.55 11.09
CA LEU A 491 -18.63 1.91 12.34
C LEU A 491 -18.48 2.95 13.45
N THR A 492 -19.05 2.67 14.61
CA THR A 492 -18.90 3.49 15.82
C THR A 492 -18.17 2.72 16.91
N ASP A 493 -17.42 3.44 17.76
CA ASP A 493 -16.86 2.89 19.00
C ASP A 493 -17.92 2.81 20.13
N ALA A 494 -17.51 2.30 21.29
CA ALA A 494 -18.38 2.20 22.46
C ALA A 494 -18.83 3.56 23.03
N GLN A 495 -18.18 4.65 22.66
CA GLN A 495 -18.51 6.02 23.04
C GLN A 495 -19.44 6.71 22.05
N GLY A 496 -19.75 6.05 20.92
CA GLY A 496 -20.58 6.59 19.84
C GLY A 496 -19.83 7.45 18.83
N ASN A 497 -18.49 7.50 18.89
CA ASN A 497 -17.69 8.18 17.88
C ASN A 497 -17.67 7.36 16.57
N VAL A 498 -17.78 8.02 15.42
CA VAL A 498 -17.65 7.36 14.12
C VAL A 498 -16.16 7.12 13.83
N VAL A 499 -15.75 5.86 13.88
CA VAL A 499 -14.34 5.45 13.73
C VAL A 499 -14.02 4.89 12.33
N GLN A 500 -15.06 4.59 11.54
CA GLN A 500 -14.98 4.26 10.13
C GLN A 500 -16.16 4.91 9.42
N PRO A 501 -16.03 6.17 8.99
CA PRO A 501 -17.08 6.85 8.26
C PRO A 501 -17.33 6.17 6.91
N TYR A 502 -18.58 5.88 6.60
CA TYR A 502 -18.96 5.45 5.26
C TYR A 502 -19.55 6.64 4.51
N GLY A 503 -18.75 7.30 3.66
CA GLY A 503 -19.13 8.53 2.97
C GLY A 503 -20.30 8.35 2.00
N ASP A 504 -21.23 9.30 1.98
CA ASP A 504 -22.26 9.40 0.96
C ASP A 504 -21.74 10.29 -0.18
N TYR A 505 -21.50 9.69 -1.33
CA TYR A 505 -20.99 10.37 -2.53
C TYR A 505 -22.04 10.46 -3.65
N SER A 506 -23.32 10.22 -3.34
CA SER A 506 -24.39 10.21 -4.33
C SER A 506 -24.72 11.59 -4.89
N ALA A 507 -24.54 12.64 -4.09
CA ALA A 507 -24.79 14.01 -4.51
C ALA A 507 -23.85 15.00 -3.81
N LYS A 508 -23.38 15.98 -4.56
CA LYS A 508 -22.61 17.10 -4.00
C LYS A 508 -23.48 18.01 -3.14
N ASN A 509 -22.93 18.48 -2.04
CA ASN A 509 -23.49 19.45 -1.11
C ASN A 509 -22.42 20.49 -0.76
N ASP A 510 -22.22 21.43 -1.65
CA ASP A 510 -21.22 22.48 -1.52
C ASP A 510 -21.48 23.40 -0.32
N ALA A 511 -20.42 23.90 0.31
CA ALA A 511 -20.49 24.94 1.32
C ALA A 511 -20.34 26.32 0.66
N ALA A 512 -21.06 27.35 1.15
CA ALA A 512 -20.70 28.71 0.78
C ALA A 512 -19.29 29.05 1.34
N PRO A 513 -18.50 29.88 0.60
CA PRO A 513 -17.17 30.26 1.07
C PRO A 513 -17.23 30.89 2.48
N GLY A 514 -16.29 30.48 3.34
CA GLY A 514 -16.21 30.93 4.73
C GLY A 514 -17.16 30.20 5.71
N VAL A 515 -18.10 29.41 5.24
CA VAL A 515 -18.99 28.63 6.11
C VAL A 515 -18.23 27.40 6.64
N GLU A 516 -18.18 27.29 7.96
CA GLU A 516 -17.57 26.16 8.63
C GLU A 516 -18.50 24.94 8.63
N ARG A 517 -17.93 23.76 8.31
CA ARG A 517 -18.61 22.46 8.41
C ARG A 517 -17.73 21.44 9.10
N THR A 518 -18.35 20.37 9.58
CA THR A 518 -17.64 19.17 10.05
C THR A 518 -17.57 18.16 8.92
N TYR A 519 -16.39 17.63 8.71
CA TYR A 519 -16.10 16.59 7.74
C TYR A 519 -15.54 15.37 8.45
N GLN A 520 -16.10 14.18 8.19
CA GLN A 520 -15.63 12.92 8.73
C GLN A 520 -14.80 12.22 7.67
N ILE A 521 -13.49 12.29 7.82
CA ILE A 521 -12.54 11.73 6.87
C ILE A 521 -12.16 10.31 7.31
N GLU A 522 -12.45 9.31 6.46
CA GLU A 522 -11.99 7.95 6.64
C GLU A 522 -10.51 7.84 6.28
N PHE A 523 -9.70 7.30 7.17
CA PHE A 523 -8.39 6.80 6.80
C PHE A 523 -8.50 5.37 6.31
N TRP A 524 -7.69 5.02 5.34
CA TRP A 524 -7.50 3.63 4.97
C TRP A 524 -6.93 2.85 6.15
N PRO A 525 -7.16 1.52 6.21
CA PRO A 525 -6.79 0.72 7.36
C PRO A 525 -5.33 0.91 7.76
N ILE A 526 -5.10 1.17 9.03
CA ILE A 526 -3.75 1.31 9.60
C ILE A 526 -3.26 -0.03 10.14
N GLY A 527 -1.98 -0.34 9.95
CA GLY A 527 -1.31 -1.50 10.53
C GLY A 527 0.15 -1.16 10.79
N ASN A 528 0.46 -0.54 11.94
CA ASN A 528 1.80 -0.09 12.28
C ASN A 528 2.13 -0.26 13.77
N ARG A 529 3.38 -0.52 14.04
CA ARG A 529 3.99 -0.42 15.36
C ARG A 529 4.75 0.90 15.46
N PHE A 530 4.17 1.87 16.16
CA PHE A 530 4.91 3.05 16.57
C PHE A 530 5.83 2.68 17.73
N LYS A 531 7.14 2.73 17.53
CA LYS A 531 8.12 2.32 18.55
C LYS A 531 8.25 3.36 19.68
N SER A 532 8.69 2.93 20.84
CA SER A 532 9.10 3.85 21.91
C SER A 532 10.11 4.87 21.41
N GLY A 533 9.93 6.14 21.75
CA GLY A 533 10.72 7.26 21.24
C GLY A 533 10.26 7.82 19.87
N HIS A 534 9.40 7.12 19.15
CA HIS A 534 8.73 7.64 17.95
C HIS A 534 7.59 8.59 18.36
N ARG A 535 7.04 9.30 17.37
CA ARG A 535 5.90 10.22 17.57
C ARG A 535 4.86 9.95 16.50
N ILE A 536 3.60 10.20 16.83
CA ILE A 536 2.50 10.17 15.88
C ILE A 536 2.31 11.59 15.35
N ARG A 537 2.26 11.77 14.04
CA ARG A 537 2.00 13.06 13.40
C ARG A 537 0.76 12.98 12.54
N LEU A 538 -0.14 13.93 12.71
CA LEU A 538 -1.21 14.24 11.79
C LEU A 538 -0.75 15.38 10.88
N VAL A 539 -0.75 15.16 9.57
CA VAL A 539 -0.50 16.17 8.54
C VAL A 539 -1.82 16.46 7.84
N ILE A 540 -2.20 17.72 7.69
CA ILE A 540 -3.39 18.15 6.95
C ILE A 540 -2.95 19.06 5.80
N LEU A 541 -3.34 18.71 4.59
CA LEU A 541 -2.95 19.41 3.36
C LEU A 541 -4.12 19.43 2.35
N GLY A 542 -3.98 20.23 1.30
CA GLY A 542 -5.07 20.48 0.34
C GLY A 542 -4.97 19.74 -0.99
N ALA A 543 -3.85 19.05 -1.26
CA ALA A 543 -3.65 18.39 -2.54
C ALA A 543 -2.63 17.25 -2.45
N SER A 544 -2.74 16.32 -3.36
CA SER A 544 -1.76 15.28 -3.63
C SER A 544 -1.42 15.28 -5.13
N ALA A 545 -0.18 14.91 -5.46
CA ALA A 545 0.24 14.72 -6.84
C ALA A 545 -0.55 13.61 -7.57
N ALA A 546 -1.18 12.72 -6.82
CA ALA A 546 -1.94 11.59 -7.36
C ALA A 546 -3.41 11.93 -7.65
N SER A 547 -3.89 13.13 -7.30
CA SER A 547 -5.27 13.56 -7.51
C SER A 547 -5.41 14.61 -8.62
N ALA A 548 -6.61 14.69 -9.20
CA ALA A 548 -6.93 15.80 -10.07
C ALA A 548 -6.92 17.13 -9.29
N PRO A 549 -6.41 18.22 -9.86
CA PRO A 549 -6.34 19.50 -9.17
C PRO A 549 -7.74 20.04 -8.86
N SER A 550 -7.91 20.55 -7.65
CA SER A 550 -9.03 21.41 -7.26
C SER A 550 -8.64 22.89 -7.39
N ALA A 551 -9.59 23.81 -7.29
CA ALA A 551 -9.29 25.24 -7.30
C ALA A 551 -8.40 25.62 -6.09
N PRO A 552 -7.46 26.58 -6.25
CA PRO A 552 -6.69 27.11 -5.12
C PRO A 552 -7.61 27.66 -4.03
N ALA A 553 -7.37 27.27 -2.79
CA ALA A 553 -8.17 27.67 -1.64
C ALA A 553 -7.30 27.99 -0.42
N VAL A 554 -7.84 28.74 0.53
CA VAL A 554 -7.32 28.80 1.89
C VAL A 554 -8.31 28.11 2.78
N ASN A 555 -7.84 27.03 3.44
CA ASN A 555 -8.64 26.27 4.37
C ASN A 555 -8.27 26.64 5.81
N SER A 556 -9.26 26.85 6.66
CA SER A 556 -9.11 27.24 8.06
C SER A 556 -9.69 26.17 8.96
N VAL A 557 -8.85 25.53 9.77
CA VAL A 557 -9.19 24.41 10.64
C VAL A 557 -9.40 24.90 12.07
N ARG A 558 -10.54 24.54 12.68
CA ARG A 558 -10.85 24.83 14.08
C ARG A 558 -10.15 23.85 15.02
N LEU A 559 -9.47 24.40 16.01
CA LEU A 559 -8.76 23.67 17.07
C LEU A 559 -9.37 24.05 18.43
N GLY A 560 -9.47 23.05 19.31
CA GLY A 560 -9.96 23.28 20.69
C GLY A 560 -11.43 23.64 20.80
N GLY A 561 -11.89 23.82 22.03
CA GLY A 561 -13.30 24.08 22.33
C GLY A 561 -14.18 22.81 22.27
N PRO A 562 -15.51 22.94 22.42
CA PRO A 562 -16.43 21.80 22.50
C PRO A 562 -16.46 20.98 21.20
N ASP A 563 -16.30 21.64 20.08
CA ASP A 563 -16.39 21.03 18.74
C ASP A 563 -15.01 21.01 18.04
N ALA A 564 -13.96 20.69 18.76
CA ALA A 564 -12.60 20.64 18.21
C ALA A 564 -12.48 19.54 17.16
N SER A 565 -11.65 19.76 16.13
CA SER A 565 -11.18 18.70 15.27
C SER A 565 -10.46 17.63 16.09
N GLN A 566 -10.67 16.35 15.76
CA GLN A 566 -10.06 15.22 16.49
C GLN A 566 -9.70 14.06 15.55
N LEU A 567 -8.58 13.43 15.84
CA LEU A 567 -8.17 12.16 15.24
C LEU A 567 -8.58 11.01 16.17
N LEU A 568 -9.27 10.02 15.63
CA LEU A 568 -9.62 8.76 16.29
C LEU A 568 -8.66 7.67 15.78
N LEU A 569 -7.72 7.28 16.65
CA LEU A 569 -6.66 6.32 16.30
C LEU A 569 -6.93 4.97 16.96
N PRO A 570 -6.99 3.85 16.20
CA PRO A 570 -7.16 2.51 16.77
C PRO A 570 -5.92 2.05 17.53
N VAL A 571 -6.13 1.47 18.72
CA VAL A 571 -5.07 0.87 19.53
C VAL A 571 -5.48 -0.54 19.93
N LEU A 572 -4.60 -1.51 19.66
CA LEU A 572 -4.85 -2.91 19.98
C LEU A 572 -4.90 -3.16 21.48
N PRO A 573 -5.67 -4.17 21.97
CA PRO A 573 -5.97 -4.39 23.38
C PRO A 573 -4.75 -4.46 24.30
N ALA A 574 -3.69 -5.10 23.89
CA ALA A 574 -2.48 -5.32 24.70
C ALA A 574 -1.66 -4.05 24.99
N GLN A 575 -1.98 -2.90 24.37
CA GLN A 575 -1.16 -1.68 24.38
C GLN A 575 -1.90 -0.44 24.90
N GLN A 576 -3.14 -0.60 25.36
CA GLN A 576 -4.07 0.52 25.53
C GLN A 576 -3.63 1.60 26.53
N ASP A 577 -2.89 1.27 27.58
CA ASP A 577 -2.58 2.22 28.66
C ASP A 577 -1.11 2.67 28.71
N ALA A 578 -0.24 2.01 27.94
CA ALA A 578 1.20 2.21 28.04
C ALA A 578 1.68 3.65 27.72
N ASN A 579 0.93 4.40 26.91
CA ASN A 579 1.26 5.76 26.47
C ASN A 579 0.31 6.84 26.98
N ALA A 580 -0.67 6.52 27.82
CA ALA A 580 -1.70 7.48 28.26
C ALA A 580 -1.10 8.74 28.91
N GLY A 581 -0.09 8.60 29.74
CA GLY A 581 0.60 9.72 30.39
C GLY A 581 1.38 10.61 29.39
N ALA A 582 2.03 10.02 28.41
CA ALA A 582 2.77 10.76 27.38
C ALA A 582 1.82 11.54 26.45
N LEU A 583 0.70 10.93 26.08
CA LEU A 583 -0.30 11.54 25.20
C LEU A 583 -1.15 12.61 25.90
N ALA A 584 -1.29 12.56 27.23
CA ALA A 584 -2.07 13.55 27.99
C ALA A 584 -1.40 14.93 28.04
N GLN A 585 -0.11 15.04 27.81
CA GLN A 585 0.58 16.33 27.84
C GLN A 585 0.60 16.95 26.41
N PRO A 586 0.36 18.29 26.29
CA PRO A 586 0.76 18.99 25.06
C PRO A 586 2.23 18.65 24.82
N GLY A 587 2.58 18.35 23.60
CA GLY A 587 3.96 18.00 23.27
C GLY A 587 4.84 19.00 23.95
N ALA A 588 5.57 18.59 24.99
CA ALA A 588 6.50 19.48 25.62
C ALA A 588 7.35 19.99 24.47
N ALA A 589 7.18 21.27 24.14
CA ALA A 589 8.06 21.93 23.22
C ALA A 589 9.43 21.39 23.58
N ALA A 590 10.09 20.68 22.67
CA ALA A 590 11.40 20.14 22.97
C ALA A 590 12.11 21.27 23.68
N LEU A 591 12.42 21.10 24.96
CA LEU A 591 12.93 22.19 25.80
C LEU A 591 13.92 22.91 24.89
N PRO A 592 13.82 24.24 24.66
CA PRO A 592 14.75 24.92 23.80
C PRO A 592 16.10 24.76 24.46
N GLY A 593 16.81 23.68 24.17
CA GLY A 593 18.02 23.38 24.89
C GLY A 593 18.58 22.00 24.70
N SER A 594 17.89 21.04 24.14
CA SER A 594 18.56 19.79 23.83
C SER A 594 18.79 19.57 22.33
N CYS A 595 19.12 20.60 21.56
CA CYS A 595 19.99 20.30 20.46
C CYS A 595 21.27 19.83 21.09
N THR A 596 21.43 18.52 21.21
CA THR A 596 22.63 17.93 21.76
C THR A 596 23.72 18.34 20.80
N ASP A 597 24.54 19.33 21.16
CA ASP A 597 25.76 19.68 20.45
C ASP A 597 26.73 18.50 20.57
N ARG A 598 26.32 17.35 20.06
CA ARG A 598 27.19 16.22 19.85
C ARG A 598 28.16 16.62 18.77
N ARG A 599 29.26 17.25 19.13
CA ARG A 599 30.32 17.66 18.20
C ARG A 599 30.95 16.48 17.48
N ALA A 600 30.53 15.25 17.76
CA ALA A 600 30.99 14.05 17.10
C ALA A 600 29.83 13.09 16.85
N PHE A 601 29.66 12.67 15.58
CA PHE A 601 28.80 11.57 15.19
C PHE A 601 29.64 10.36 14.81
N THR A 602 29.28 9.19 15.32
CA THR A 602 29.90 7.93 14.90
C THR A 602 28.88 7.17 14.05
N PHE A 603 29.25 6.87 12.83
CA PHE A 603 28.48 6.08 11.88
C PHE A 603 28.98 4.65 11.92
N HIS A 604 28.09 3.68 12.10
CA HIS A 604 28.39 2.27 11.88
C HIS A 604 28.30 1.99 10.39
N LEU A 605 29.28 1.27 9.86
CA LEU A 605 29.41 0.97 8.44
C LEU A 605 29.02 -0.49 8.21
N HIS A 606 27.91 -0.71 7.54
CA HIS A 606 27.46 -2.03 7.15
C HIS A 606 28.14 -2.44 5.85
N HIS A 607 28.59 -3.66 5.77
CA HIS A 607 29.27 -4.23 4.60
C HIS A 607 28.56 -5.53 4.15
N PRO A 608 28.52 -5.82 2.84
CA PRO A 608 27.96 -7.07 2.32
C PRO A 608 28.62 -8.30 2.95
N ARG A 609 27.90 -9.40 3.04
CA ARG A 609 28.44 -10.66 3.56
C ARG A 609 29.70 -11.07 2.80
N GLY A 610 30.78 -11.35 3.51
CA GLY A 610 32.06 -11.79 2.92
C GLY A 610 32.94 -10.66 2.34
N GLU A 611 32.55 -9.40 2.49
CA GLU A 611 33.34 -8.24 2.05
C GLU A 611 33.83 -7.37 3.22
N ARG A 612 34.85 -6.56 3.01
CA ARG A 612 35.40 -5.65 4.00
C ARG A 612 35.51 -4.26 3.41
N ILE A 613 34.99 -3.24 4.12
CA ILE A 613 35.15 -1.85 3.69
C ILE A 613 36.61 -1.45 3.87
N THR A 614 37.24 -1.02 2.79
CA THR A 614 38.68 -0.60 2.76
C THR A 614 38.85 0.89 2.58
N ARG A 615 37.85 1.60 2.06
CA ARG A 615 37.89 3.04 1.84
C ARG A 615 36.51 3.65 2.08
N VAL A 616 36.49 4.77 2.78
CA VAL A 616 35.29 5.58 3.01
C VAL A 616 35.58 7.03 2.61
N ARG A 617 34.70 7.63 1.82
CA ARG A 617 34.71 9.08 1.53
C ARG A 617 33.49 9.70 2.20
N VAL A 618 33.68 10.80 2.89
CA VAL A 618 32.64 11.55 3.57
C VAL A 618 32.53 12.93 2.95
N LEU A 619 31.31 13.25 2.48
CA LEU A 619 30.98 14.58 1.98
C LEU A 619 30.02 15.23 2.97
N VAL A 620 30.15 16.51 3.21
CA VAL A 620 29.20 17.35 3.95
C VAL A 620 28.75 18.47 3.01
N ASN A 621 27.46 18.62 2.81
CA ASN A 621 26.89 19.55 1.82
C ASN A 621 27.60 19.43 0.45
N HIS A 622 27.71 18.18 -0.04
CA HIS A 622 28.36 17.80 -1.30
C HIS A 622 29.89 18.10 -1.36
N ARG A 623 30.52 18.67 -0.32
CA ARG A 623 31.94 18.89 -0.26
C ARG A 623 32.66 17.76 0.46
N LEU A 624 33.71 17.22 -0.14
CA LEU A 624 34.52 16.15 0.47
C LEU A 624 35.25 16.67 1.71
N VAL A 625 34.92 16.11 2.89
CA VAL A 625 35.52 16.54 4.19
C VAL A 625 36.46 15.51 4.79
N ARG A 626 36.35 14.24 4.38
CA ARG A 626 37.20 13.18 4.93
C ARG A 626 37.33 11.99 4.00
N ILE A 627 38.51 11.41 3.94
CA ILE A 627 38.77 10.08 3.37
C ILE A 627 39.40 9.22 4.44
N VAL A 628 38.86 8.02 4.69
CA VAL A 628 39.42 7.02 5.60
C VAL A 628 39.77 5.79 4.80
N ARG A 629 40.96 5.23 5.04
CA ARG A 629 41.42 3.98 4.45
C ARG A 629 41.81 3.03 5.57
N GLY A 630 41.55 1.74 5.40
CA GLY A 630 41.89 0.73 6.39
C GLY A 630 41.59 -0.68 5.85
N ARG A 631 42.03 -1.69 6.57
CA ARG A 631 41.82 -3.10 6.13
C ARG A 631 40.41 -3.63 6.42
N ARG A 632 39.70 -3.05 7.42
CA ARG A 632 38.35 -3.40 7.83
C ARG A 632 37.72 -2.23 8.59
N LEU A 633 37.04 -1.36 7.89
CA LEU A 633 36.39 -0.19 8.48
C LEU A 633 34.98 -0.57 8.90
N THR A 634 34.67 -0.46 10.19
CA THR A 634 33.34 -0.78 10.77
C THR A 634 32.63 0.44 11.32
N HIS A 635 33.36 1.52 11.57
CA HIS A 635 32.78 2.78 12.06
C HIS A 635 33.58 3.98 11.59
N LEU A 636 32.93 5.14 11.59
CA LEU A 636 33.51 6.42 11.22
C LEU A 636 32.97 7.49 12.14
N THR A 637 33.86 8.29 12.73
CA THR A 637 33.47 9.46 13.54
C THR A 637 33.71 10.75 12.76
N LEU A 638 32.65 11.55 12.61
CA LEU A 638 32.71 12.90 12.03
C LEU A 638 32.68 13.94 13.14
N ARG A 639 33.68 14.81 13.20
CA ARG A 639 33.77 15.91 14.17
C ARG A 639 33.65 17.26 13.46
N ARG A 640 33.42 18.37 14.20
CA ARG A 640 33.35 19.76 13.71
C ARG A 640 32.38 19.93 12.53
N ARG A 641 31.07 19.81 12.80
CA ARG A 641 30.02 19.89 11.81
C ARG A 641 29.54 21.33 11.61
N PRO A 642 28.92 21.62 10.44
CA PRO A 642 28.21 22.88 10.23
C PRO A 642 27.10 23.12 11.27
N LEU A 643 26.81 24.36 11.55
CA LEU A 643 25.62 24.79 12.25
C LEU A 643 24.45 24.83 11.25
N GLY A 644 23.23 24.57 11.70
CA GLY A 644 22.05 24.51 10.84
C GLY A 644 21.86 23.15 10.15
N VAL A 645 21.10 23.13 9.06
CA VAL A 645 20.82 21.91 8.28
C VAL A 645 22.02 21.59 7.38
N PHE A 646 22.47 20.33 7.41
CA PHE A 646 23.55 19.86 6.54
C PHE A 646 23.34 18.40 6.14
N THR A 647 23.80 18.05 4.95
CA THR A 647 23.78 16.67 4.46
C THR A 647 25.13 15.99 4.67
N VAL A 648 25.12 14.72 5.05
CA VAL A 648 26.31 13.86 5.11
C VAL A 648 26.12 12.72 4.11
N THR A 649 27.00 12.66 3.12
CA THR A 649 27.06 11.55 2.17
C THR A 649 28.29 10.69 2.47
N ILE A 650 28.06 9.40 2.72
CA ILE A 650 29.12 8.42 2.97
C ILE A 650 29.20 7.49 1.77
N ILE A 651 30.35 7.41 1.14
CA ILE A 651 30.64 6.53 0.02
C ILE A 651 31.66 5.51 0.49
N THR A 652 31.29 4.23 0.47
CA THR A 652 32.13 3.12 0.87
C THR A 652 32.63 2.34 -0.34
N HIS A 653 33.85 1.80 -0.24
CA HIS A 653 34.42 0.86 -1.21
C HIS A 653 34.95 -0.35 -0.45
N THR A 654 34.69 -1.54 -0.96
CA THR A 654 35.12 -2.79 -0.37
C THR A 654 36.40 -3.33 -1.04
N ASN A 655 36.95 -4.38 -0.45
CA ASN A 655 38.09 -5.11 -1.01
C ASN A 655 37.79 -5.88 -2.30
N ARG A 656 36.50 -6.02 -2.66
CA ARG A 656 36.04 -6.66 -3.91
C ARG A 656 35.55 -5.65 -4.95
N GLY A 657 35.72 -4.34 -4.69
CA GLY A 657 35.33 -3.28 -5.62
C GLY A 657 33.89 -2.79 -5.48
N THR A 658 33.08 -3.40 -4.61
CA THR A 658 31.70 -2.95 -4.35
C THR A 658 31.70 -1.52 -3.82
N ARG A 659 30.83 -0.68 -4.39
CA ARG A 659 30.62 0.70 -3.96
C ARG A 659 29.21 0.88 -3.44
N ALA A 660 29.05 1.43 -2.24
CA ALA A 660 27.76 1.84 -1.69
C ALA A 660 27.78 3.33 -1.31
N THR A 661 26.65 4.00 -1.45
CA THR A 661 26.49 5.41 -1.10
C THR A 661 25.28 5.55 -0.18
N SER A 662 25.44 6.25 0.94
CA SER A 662 24.38 6.61 1.88
C SER A 662 24.41 8.11 2.11
N THR A 663 23.28 8.79 1.96
CA THR A 663 23.13 10.22 2.22
C THR A 663 22.10 10.44 3.31
N ARG A 664 22.41 11.27 4.30
CA ARG A 664 21.51 11.64 5.40
C ARG A 664 21.61 13.13 5.68
N THR A 665 20.46 13.74 5.98
CA THR A 665 20.37 15.14 6.39
C THR A 665 20.34 15.25 7.91
N TYR A 666 21.06 16.20 8.47
CA TYR A 666 21.17 16.45 9.90
C TYR A 666 20.89 17.92 10.19
N ARG A 667 20.30 18.20 11.35
CA ARG A 667 20.16 19.56 11.90
C ARG A 667 21.17 19.74 13.03
N GLY A 668 22.12 20.65 12.82
CA GLY A 668 23.01 21.16 13.89
C GLY A 668 22.33 22.34 14.60
N CYS A 669 22.72 22.57 15.86
CA CYS A 669 22.25 23.76 16.60
C CYS A 669 22.69 25.04 15.93
N ALA A 670 21.78 25.90 15.50
CA ALA A 670 22.09 27.25 15.04
C ALA A 670 22.31 28.16 16.26
N LYS A 671 23.35 28.96 16.27
CA LYS A 671 23.45 30.05 17.25
C LYS A 671 22.33 31.04 16.93
N THR A 672 21.48 31.33 17.92
CA THR A 672 20.47 32.40 17.81
C THR A 672 21.22 33.70 17.48
N PRO A 673 20.88 34.42 16.40
CA PRO A 673 21.49 35.70 16.13
C PRO A 673 21.19 36.65 17.30
N PRO A 674 22.15 37.50 17.73
CA PRO A 674 21.90 38.44 18.83
C PRO A 674 20.71 39.33 18.44
N ARG A 675 19.75 39.48 19.34
CA ARG A 675 18.65 40.44 19.17
C ARG A 675 19.24 41.83 19.06
N HIS A 676 19.21 42.44 17.89
CA HIS A 676 19.46 43.84 17.74
C HIS A 676 18.37 44.62 18.46
N HIS A 677 18.69 45.17 19.63
CA HIS A 677 17.86 46.21 20.26
C HIS A 677 17.93 47.44 19.36
N PHE A 678 16.87 47.71 18.64
CA PHE A 678 16.66 49.00 18.02
C PHE A 678 16.39 50.05 19.13
N THR A 679 17.39 50.76 19.56
CA THR A 679 17.23 51.99 20.32
C THR A 679 16.67 53.06 19.38
N ARG A 680 15.39 53.40 19.53
CA ARG A 680 14.81 54.57 18.91
C ARG A 680 15.48 55.83 19.48
N SER A 681 16.41 56.45 18.73
CA SER A 681 16.91 57.79 19.04
C SER A 681 15.76 58.81 18.79
N ARG A 682 15.25 59.38 19.87
CA ARG A 682 14.39 60.59 19.82
C ARG A 682 15.22 61.76 19.32
N ARG A 683 15.09 62.11 18.03
CA ARG A 683 15.52 63.46 17.58
C ARG A 683 14.57 64.46 18.18
N ARG A 684 15.06 65.25 19.15
CA ARG A 684 14.44 66.52 19.55
C ARG A 684 14.57 67.49 18.37
N ARG A 685 13.41 67.93 17.82
CA ARG A 685 13.37 69.16 17.04
C ARG A 685 13.42 70.34 18.04
N ARG A 686 14.39 71.19 17.86
CA ARG A 686 14.38 72.57 18.38
C ARG A 686 13.82 73.44 17.27
N SER A 687 12.80 74.20 17.68
CA SER A 687 12.20 75.45 17.16
C SER A 687 12.36 75.80 15.71
#